data_7f54babcde50309a68154649ab27a00a
#
_entry.id   7f54babcde50309a68154649ab27a00a
#
_cell.length_a   1.000
_cell.length_b   1.000
_cell.length_c   1.000
_cell.angle_alpha   90.00
_cell.angle_beta   90.00
_cell.angle_gamma   90.00
#
_symmetry.space_group_name_H-M   'P 1'
#
loop_
_entity.id
_entity.type
_entity.pdbx_description
1 polymer ?
#
loop_
_entity_poly.entity_id
_entity_poly.type
_entity_poly.pdbx_seq_one_letter_code
_entity_poly.pdbx_strand_id
1 'polypeptide(L)'
;MNYSKWKIEECPTDKLKMFTAAGYPPLLAAMLGVRGIGSVEEAESFLDGGAELLRDPMLLKDMDKAVERIKSAIARHETVAVYGDYDVDGITSTCLLTDWLRSCGLECFPYIPDRIGEGYGLNNAAIDCLHKKGVSLIISVDCGITAAEEAKHARLIGVDLIITDHHECREQTIPDAIAVIDPKQDDCRYPNKDLAGVGVALKLVCAVEGKNEPIVERYADLAAIGTVADVVPLTGENRYIVRRGLELLGNPSRPGLAALLRESGASEKKISSSTIGFSLAPRLNAAGRLGEVSVAGKLLMTHDTKEASTLAGELCELNRRRQHLETEIWDDASGMMDGKTPSTPRVLASEKWHQGVIGIAASKLAEQYSKPTIMICLDGDKGKGSCRSYGGFNLFDALSACSEYLEGFGGHALAAGLNIKRDKLRQFCRAFSEYYENNKPTELPTLCCDICVTDPGILDMKGVDALSRLEPYGSGNPKPTMCILGARLDKVTPIGGGKHLRLSVCYKGAELECVFFSHSEADLGLKAGDKVDLAFTPQINEFRLRRSVQLQITAMRLHDPKPLCGMILEDELPVTEASSYCPDRSAFVKAWRRLQALGGSVAADLDGVIRQCPHGIEPERFCICLMVLCELGLLKTVKPGSVFGAKMVSGSAKVNLESSELIKRLKARRS
;
A
#
# COMPACT_ATOMS: atom_id res chain seq x y z
N MET A 1 4.50 -5.15 13.22
CA MET A 1 5.87 -4.90 12.70
C MET A 1 6.62 -3.99 13.66
N ASN A 2 7.80 -4.37 14.10
CA ASN A 2 8.68 -3.49 14.88
C ASN A 2 9.54 -2.69 13.90
N TYR A 3 9.15 -1.45 13.63
CA TYR A 3 9.99 -0.53 12.86
C TYR A 3 11.12 -0.02 13.74
N SER A 4 12.36 -0.26 13.34
CA SER A 4 13.54 0.20 14.07
C SER A 4 13.83 1.69 13.85
N LYS A 5 13.43 2.23 12.71
CA LYS A 5 13.65 3.61 12.31
C LYS A 5 12.34 4.25 11.83
N TRP A 6 12.10 5.49 12.24
CA TRP A 6 11.03 6.33 11.71
C TRP A 6 11.66 7.45 10.90
N LYS A 7 11.18 7.63 9.67
CA LYS A 7 11.51 8.76 8.82
C LYS A 7 10.30 9.69 8.84
N ILE A 8 10.52 10.93 9.28
CA ILE A 8 9.47 11.95 9.33
C ILE A 8 9.73 12.89 8.16
N GLU A 9 8.74 13.01 7.28
CA GLU A 9 8.82 13.93 6.17
C GLU A 9 8.53 15.37 6.63
N GLU A 10 9.09 16.34 5.92
CA GLU A 10 8.89 17.75 6.20
C GLU A 10 7.99 18.41 5.14
N CYS A 11 6.88 19.00 5.57
CA CYS A 11 6.11 19.89 4.71
C CYS A 11 6.88 21.20 4.50
N PRO A 12 7.22 21.59 3.26
CA PRO A 12 7.84 22.88 2.99
C PRO A 12 6.96 24.04 3.49
N THR A 13 7.57 24.99 4.22
CA THR A 13 6.82 26.08 4.86
C THR A 13 6.09 26.98 3.85
N ASP A 14 6.66 27.20 2.67
CA ASP A 14 6.06 27.96 1.58
C ASP A 14 4.80 27.26 1.04
N LYS A 15 4.83 25.93 0.91
CA LYS A 15 3.67 25.12 0.49
C LYS A 15 2.55 25.17 1.53
N LEU A 16 2.89 24.99 2.81
CA LEU A 16 1.91 25.09 3.88
C LEU A 16 1.20 26.45 3.87
N LYS A 17 1.98 27.54 3.75
CA LYS A 17 1.43 28.90 3.66
C LYS A 17 0.56 29.09 2.41
N MET A 18 1.00 28.62 1.26
CA MET A 18 0.26 28.71 0.02
C MET A 18 -1.11 28.05 0.12
N PHE A 19 -1.18 26.80 0.60
CA PHE A 19 -2.44 26.07 0.71
C PHE A 19 -3.35 26.62 1.81
N THR A 20 -2.81 27.04 2.96
CA THR A 20 -3.63 27.68 4.02
C THR A 20 -4.19 29.02 3.56
N ALA A 21 -3.43 29.82 2.81
CA ALA A 21 -3.92 31.07 2.20
C ALA A 21 -5.02 30.83 1.17
N ALA A 22 -5.00 29.69 0.46
CA ALA A 22 -6.07 29.25 -0.44
C ALA A 22 -7.30 28.67 0.30
N GLY A 23 -7.29 28.64 1.64
CA GLY A 23 -8.44 28.21 2.45
C GLY A 23 -8.47 26.72 2.80
N TYR A 24 -7.44 25.94 2.48
CA TYR A 24 -7.35 24.55 2.92
C TYR A 24 -7.10 24.47 4.42
N PRO A 25 -7.77 23.56 5.16
CA PRO A 25 -7.47 23.31 6.56
C PRO A 25 -5.99 22.94 6.76
N PRO A 26 -5.34 23.39 7.86
CA PRO A 26 -3.90 23.23 8.06
C PRO A 26 -3.40 21.77 7.90
N LEU A 27 -4.19 20.81 8.39
CA LEU A 27 -3.83 19.39 8.28
C LEU A 27 -3.84 18.89 6.82
N LEU A 28 -4.85 19.26 6.04
CA LEU A 28 -4.92 18.94 4.62
C LEU A 28 -3.83 19.68 3.84
N ALA A 29 -3.59 20.95 4.14
CA ALA A 29 -2.54 21.76 3.54
C ALA A 29 -1.14 21.14 3.73
N ALA A 30 -0.85 20.66 4.94
CA ALA A 30 0.40 19.95 5.24
C ALA A 30 0.52 18.65 4.43
N MET A 31 -0.56 17.88 4.32
CA MET A 31 -0.56 16.63 3.55
C MET A 31 -0.35 16.86 2.06
N LEU A 32 -0.95 17.91 1.47
CA LEU A 32 -0.72 18.29 0.07
C LEU A 32 0.75 18.67 -0.16
N GLY A 33 1.33 19.45 0.76
CA GLY A 33 2.74 19.87 0.68
C GLY A 33 3.71 18.70 0.74
N VAL A 34 3.51 17.75 1.67
CA VAL A 34 4.36 16.55 1.81
C VAL A 34 4.23 15.62 0.59
N ARG A 35 3.06 15.54 -0.02
CA ARG A 35 2.84 14.76 -1.25
C ARG A 35 3.43 15.38 -2.52
N GLY A 36 4.15 16.49 -2.38
CA GLY A 36 4.83 17.14 -3.50
C GLY A 36 3.92 17.98 -4.41
N ILE A 37 2.65 18.20 -4.03
CA ILE A 37 1.73 19.04 -4.81
C ILE A 37 2.31 20.46 -4.93
N GLY A 38 2.42 20.94 -6.16
CA GLY A 38 3.19 22.13 -6.52
C GLY A 38 2.44 23.44 -6.43
N SER A 39 1.12 23.43 -6.72
CA SER A 39 0.29 24.64 -6.80
C SER A 39 -1.14 24.38 -6.30
N VAL A 40 -1.94 25.44 -6.19
CA VAL A 40 -3.38 25.35 -5.82
C VAL A 40 -4.15 24.64 -6.91
N GLU A 41 -3.87 24.91 -8.17
CA GLU A 41 -4.52 24.29 -9.33
C GLU A 41 -4.22 22.79 -9.38
N GLU A 42 -3.00 22.39 -9.07
CA GLU A 42 -2.63 20.97 -8.96
C GLU A 42 -3.36 20.30 -7.79
N ALA A 43 -3.52 21.00 -6.65
CA ALA A 43 -4.28 20.50 -5.52
C ALA A 43 -5.77 20.31 -5.86
N GLU A 44 -6.39 21.27 -6.56
CA GLU A 44 -7.76 21.17 -7.04
C GLU A 44 -7.93 20.00 -8.00
N SER A 45 -7.03 19.84 -8.96
CA SER A 45 -7.02 18.71 -9.90
C SER A 45 -6.85 17.37 -9.17
N PHE A 46 -5.98 17.29 -8.16
CA PHE A 46 -5.77 16.09 -7.37
C PHE A 46 -6.98 15.75 -6.49
N LEU A 47 -7.56 16.73 -5.82
CA LEU A 47 -8.66 16.52 -4.88
C LEU A 47 -9.99 16.30 -5.58
N ASP A 48 -10.31 17.12 -6.59
CA ASP A 48 -11.64 17.25 -7.17
C ASP A 48 -11.66 17.05 -8.70
N GLY A 49 -10.52 16.79 -9.34
CA GLY A 49 -10.40 16.63 -10.80
C GLY A 49 -11.39 15.63 -11.38
N GLY A 50 -11.96 15.96 -12.53
CA GLY A 50 -13.06 15.26 -13.21
C GLY A 50 -12.61 14.49 -14.45
N ALA A 51 -13.50 14.43 -15.45
CA ALA A 51 -13.28 13.71 -16.71
C ALA A 51 -12.12 14.27 -17.55
N GLU A 52 -11.66 15.48 -17.27
CA GLU A 52 -10.48 16.09 -17.90
C GLU A 52 -9.17 15.36 -17.59
N LEU A 53 -9.17 14.52 -16.54
CA LEU A 53 -8.05 13.64 -16.21
C LEU A 53 -7.94 12.44 -17.15
N LEU A 54 -9.02 12.07 -17.84
CA LEU A 54 -9.04 10.95 -18.78
C LEU A 54 -8.19 11.28 -20.01
N ARG A 55 -7.26 10.40 -20.34
CA ARG A 55 -6.40 10.53 -21.50
C ARG A 55 -7.07 9.98 -22.76
N ASP A 56 -6.68 10.50 -23.90
CA ASP A 56 -7.13 9.99 -25.19
C ASP A 56 -6.70 8.53 -25.38
N PRO A 57 -7.63 7.57 -25.50
CA PRO A 57 -7.29 6.16 -25.65
C PRO A 57 -6.54 5.87 -26.96
N MET A 58 -6.67 6.71 -27.98
CA MET A 58 -5.97 6.55 -29.25
C MET A 58 -4.45 6.75 -29.15
N LEU A 59 -3.94 7.25 -28.01
CA LEU A 59 -2.51 7.33 -27.72
C LEU A 59 -1.89 5.98 -27.34
N LEU A 60 -2.72 4.98 -26.98
CA LEU A 60 -2.25 3.60 -26.80
C LEU A 60 -1.81 3.00 -28.13
N LYS A 61 -0.65 2.37 -28.12
CA LYS A 61 -0.12 1.70 -29.34
C LYS A 61 -1.10 0.66 -29.85
N ASP A 62 -1.22 0.53 -31.16
CA ASP A 62 -2.11 -0.40 -31.90
C ASP A 62 -3.61 -0.24 -31.61
N MET A 63 -4.01 0.81 -30.88
CA MET A 63 -5.43 1.05 -30.56
C MET A 63 -6.25 1.26 -31.84
N ASP A 64 -5.72 1.92 -32.86
CA ASP A 64 -6.34 2.12 -34.17
C ASP A 64 -6.67 0.80 -34.88
N LYS A 65 -5.72 -0.15 -34.89
CA LYS A 65 -5.89 -1.50 -35.47
C LYS A 65 -6.95 -2.30 -34.73
N ALA A 66 -6.93 -2.23 -33.38
CA ALA A 66 -7.94 -2.92 -32.55
C ALA A 66 -9.34 -2.36 -32.80
N VAL A 67 -9.48 -1.03 -32.84
CA VAL A 67 -10.76 -0.35 -33.15
C VAL A 67 -11.30 -0.77 -34.49
N GLU A 68 -10.46 -0.77 -35.54
CA GLU A 68 -10.86 -1.19 -36.90
C GLU A 68 -11.32 -2.66 -36.90
N ARG A 69 -10.55 -3.56 -36.28
CA ARG A 69 -10.89 -5.00 -36.23
C ARG A 69 -12.17 -5.28 -35.46
N ILE A 70 -12.39 -4.62 -34.32
CA ILE A 70 -13.60 -4.78 -33.50
C ILE A 70 -14.82 -4.22 -34.26
N LYS A 71 -14.73 -3.05 -34.89
CA LYS A 71 -15.81 -2.50 -35.73
C LYS A 71 -16.15 -3.41 -36.88
N SER A 72 -15.15 -4.06 -37.50
CA SER A 72 -15.38 -5.07 -38.51
C SER A 72 -16.13 -6.30 -37.97
N ALA A 73 -15.75 -6.78 -36.77
CA ALA A 73 -16.46 -7.90 -36.13
C ALA A 73 -17.91 -7.53 -35.82
N ILE A 74 -18.18 -6.33 -35.31
CA ILE A 74 -19.56 -5.85 -35.07
C ILE A 74 -20.37 -5.81 -36.36
N ALA A 75 -19.80 -5.21 -37.41
CA ALA A 75 -20.50 -5.10 -38.71
C ALA A 75 -20.81 -6.44 -39.37
N ARG A 76 -20.00 -7.47 -39.10
CA ARG A 76 -20.15 -8.83 -39.65
C ARG A 76 -20.89 -9.80 -38.72
N HIS A 77 -21.26 -9.35 -37.50
CA HIS A 77 -21.86 -10.19 -36.46
C HIS A 77 -21.01 -11.44 -36.16
N GLU A 78 -19.69 -11.25 -36.03
CA GLU A 78 -18.77 -12.35 -35.74
C GLU A 78 -18.94 -12.86 -34.31
N THR A 79 -18.61 -14.13 -34.10
CA THR A 79 -18.53 -14.72 -32.76
C THR A 79 -17.18 -14.39 -32.14
N VAL A 80 -17.19 -13.76 -30.99
CA VAL A 80 -16.00 -13.23 -30.30
C VAL A 80 -15.82 -13.92 -28.95
N ALA A 81 -14.58 -14.10 -28.51
CA ALA A 81 -14.28 -14.47 -27.14
C ALA A 81 -13.46 -13.38 -26.43
N VAL A 82 -13.77 -13.13 -25.16
CA VAL A 82 -12.93 -12.33 -24.25
C VAL A 82 -12.20 -13.32 -23.34
N TYR A 83 -10.89 -13.32 -23.44
CA TYR A 83 -10.02 -14.23 -22.68
C TYR A 83 -9.30 -13.46 -21.58
N GLY A 84 -9.66 -13.68 -20.30
CA GLY A 84 -9.07 -12.97 -19.17
C GLY A 84 -8.17 -13.82 -18.29
N ASP A 85 -7.66 -13.19 -17.21
CA ASP A 85 -6.99 -13.90 -16.12
C ASP A 85 -7.98 -14.24 -14.99
N TYR A 86 -7.54 -15.11 -14.07
CA TYR A 86 -8.36 -15.66 -12.96
C TYR A 86 -8.40 -14.78 -11.71
N ASP A 87 -7.68 -13.68 -11.66
CA ASP A 87 -7.74 -12.74 -10.55
C ASP A 87 -8.82 -11.65 -10.74
N VAL A 88 -8.94 -10.74 -9.81
CA VAL A 88 -10.01 -9.73 -9.84
C VAL A 88 -9.88 -8.79 -11.02
N ASP A 89 -8.67 -8.42 -11.42
CA ASP A 89 -8.46 -7.54 -12.56
C ASP A 89 -8.87 -8.24 -13.87
N GLY A 90 -8.40 -9.47 -14.09
CA GLY A 90 -8.81 -10.28 -15.25
C GLY A 90 -10.32 -10.58 -15.28
N ILE A 91 -10.92 -10.91 -14.12
CA ILE A 91 -12.36 -11.16 -14.00
C ILE A 91 -13.17 -9.91 -14.37
N THR A 92 -12.81 -8.74 -13.79
CA THR A 92 -13.54 -7.48 -14.03
C THR A 92 -13.35 -6.97 -15.45
N SER A 93 -12.14 -7.12 -16.03
CA SER A 93 -11.83 -6.84 -17.43
C SER A 93 -12.68 -7.68 -18.38
N THR A 94 -12.73 -9.00 -18.12
CA THR A 94 -13.53 -9.95 -18.90
C THR A 94 -15.02 -9.60 -18.86
N CYS A 95 -15.55 -9.31 -17.66
CA CYS A 95 -16.95 -8.96 -17.50
C CYS A 95 -17.30 -7.64 -18.19
N LEU A 96 -16.47 -6.62 -18.04
CA LEU A 96 -16.65 -5.32 -18.66
C LEU A 96 -16.70 -5.42 -20.18
N LEU A 97 -15.70 -6.05 -20.79
CA LEU A 97 -15.60 -6.13 -22.24
C LEU A 97 -16.67 -7.07 -22.83
N THR A 98 -16.99 -8.19 -22.17
CA THR A 98 -18.07 -9.10 -22.58
C THR A 98 -19.44 -8.42 -22.55
N ASP A 99 -19.76 -7.69 -21.46
CA ASP A 99 -21.02 -6.94 -21.34
C ASP A 99 -21.15 -5.90 -22.46
N TRP A 100 -20.08 -5.17 -22.73
CA TRP A 100 -20.09 -4.17 -23.81
C TRP A 100 -20.23 -4.81 -25.19
N LEU A 101 -19.47 -5.86 -25.54
CA LEU A 101 -19.58 -6.54 -26.84
C LEU A 101 -20.97 -7.12 -27.08
N ARG A 102 -21.58 -7.72 -26.04
CA ARG A 102 -22.97 -8.20 -26.10
C ARG A 102 -23.95 -7.05 -26.30
N SER A 103 -23.73 -5.89 -25.71
CA SER A 103 -24.57 -4.71 -25.92
C SER A 103 -24.44 -4.14 -27.35
N CYS A 104 -23.34 -4.46 -28.05
CA CYS A 104 -23.18 -4.20 -29.50
C CYS A 104 -23.84 -5.27 -30.40
N GLY A 105 -24.51 -6.26 -29.84
CA GLY A 105 -25.22 -7.30 -30.59
C GLY A 105 -24.34 -8.49 -31.02
N LEU A 106 -23.14 -8.64 -30.48
CA LEU A 106 -22.25 -9.77 -30.76
C LEU A 106 -22.57 -10.97 -29.87
N GLU A 107 -22.42 -12.18 -30.43
CA GLU A 107 -22.28 -13.39 -29.65
C GLU A 107 -20.87 -13.38 -29.02
N CYS A 108 -20.81 -13.28 -27.70
CA CYS A 108 -19.53 -13.14 -26.99
C CYS A 108 -19.41 -14.14 -25.85
N PHE A 109 -18.34 -14.94 -25.89
CA PHE A 109 -17.99 -15.93 -24.88
C PHE A 109 -16.92 -15.39 -23.93
N PRO A 110 -17.20 -15.20 -22.61
CA PRO A 110 -16.15 -14.99 -21.62
C PRO A 110 -15.40 -16.31 -21.39
N TYR A 111 -14.09 -16.25 -21.35
CA TYR A 111 -13.22 -17.37 -21.00
C TYR A 111 -12.20 -16.93 -19.96
N ILE A 112 -12.18 -17.60 -18.83
CA ILE A 112 -11.21 -17.37 -17.75
C ILE A 112 -10.58 -18.72 -17.44
N PRO A 113 -9.25 -18.88 -17.58
CA PRO A 113 -8.58 -20.16 -17.39
C PRO A 113 -8.63 -20.60 -15.92
N ASP A 114 -8.63 -21.91 -15.69
CA ASP A 114 -8.49 -22.47 -14.35
C ASP A 114 -7.05 -22.32 -13.86
N ARG A 115 -6.89 -21.62 -12.74
CA ARG A 115 -5.57 -21.34 -12.14
C ARG A 115 -4.76 -22.59 -11.83
N ILE A 116 -5.43 -23.68 -11.45
CA ILE A 116 -4.78 -24.92 -10.99
C ILE A 116 -4.48 -25.81 -12.17
N GLY A 117 -5.46 -26.01 -13.07
CA GLY A 117 -5.38 -26.93 -14.19
C GLY A 117 -4.69 -26.35 -15.43
N GLU A 118 -4.94 -25.07 -15.74
CA GLU A 118 -4.46 -24.44 -16.97
C GLU A 118 -3.28 -23.48 -16.74
N GLY A 119 -3.22 -22.84 -15.58
CA GLY A 119 -2.16 -21.89 -15.24
C GLY A 119 -2.51 -20.45 -15.63
N TYR A 120 -1.49 -19.61 -15.82
CA TYR A 120 -1.62 -18.19 -16.18
C TYR A 120 -1.50 -17.97 -17.68
N GLY A 121 -2.31 -17.06 -18.21
CA GLY A 121 -2.20 -16.57 -19.59
C GLY A 121 -2.90 -17.42 -20.63
N LEU A 122 -2.71 -17.05 -21.91
CA LEU A 122 -3.25 -17.76 -23.05
C LEU A 122 -2.66 -19.18 -23.16
N ASN A 123 -3.45 -20.12 -23.64
CA ASN A 123 -2.94 -21.46 -23.97
C ASN A 123 -3.60 -22.01 -25.25
N ASN A 124 -2.86 -22.83 -25.99
CA ASN A 124 -3.30 -23.35 -27.29
C ASN A 124 -4.56 -24.22 -27.20
N ALA A 125 -4.71 -24.99 -26.13
CA ALA A 125 -5.90 -25.86 -25.96
C ALA A 125 -7.19 -25.06 -25.79
N ALA A 126 -7.12 -23.93 -25.05
CA ALA A 126 -8.24 -23.02 -24.91
C ALA A 126 -8.56 -22.30 -26.23
N ILE A 127 -7.56 -21.87 -26.99
CA ILE A 127 -7.71 -21.25 -28.30
C ILE A 127 -8.40 -22.24 -29.26
N ASP A 128 -7.98 -23.52 -29.30
CA ASP A 128 -8.60 -24.57 -30.09
C ASP A 128 -10.07 -24.81 -29.67
N CYS A 129 -10.34 -24.80 -28.38
CA CYS A 129 -11.70 -24.97 -27.86
C CYS A 129 -12.62 -23.82 -28.29
N LEU A 130 -12.13 -22.58 -28.24
CA LEU A 130 -12.88 -21.40 -28.70
C LEU A 130 -13.10 -21.43 -30.22
N HIS A 131 -12.07 -21.76 -30.99
CA HIS A 131 -12.18 -21.91 -32.45
C HIS A 131 -13.26 -22.95 -32.84
N LYS A 132 -13.31 -24.09 -32.16
CA LYS A 132 -14.36 -25.13 -32.38
C LYS A 132 -15.77 -24.63 -32.08
N LYS A 133 -15.93 -23.59 -31.28
CA LYS A 133 -17.21 -22.91 -31.01
C LYS A 133 -17.54 -21.84 -32.05
N GLY A 134 -16.73 -21.68 -33.09
CA GLY A 134 -16.94 -20.70 -34.15
C GLY A 134 -16.38 -19.32 -33.84
N VAL A 135 -15.54 -19.17 -32.79
CA VAL A 135 -14.90 -17.91 -32.48
C VAL A 135 -13.87 -17.57 -33.56
N SER A 136 -14.02 -16.39 -34.17
CA SER A 136 -13.12 -15.84 -35.20
C SER A 136 -12.17 -14.75 -34.64
N LEU A 137 -12.54 -14.15 -33.51
CA LEU A 137 -11.75 -13.12 -32.83
C LEU A 137 -11.66 -13.41 -31.34
N ILE A 138 -10.44 -13.47 -30.80
CA ILE A 138 -10.16 -13.51 -29.36
C ILE A 138 -9.59 -12.15 -28.96
N ILE A 139 -10.14 -11.56 -27.90
CA ILE A 139 -9.59 -10.35 -27.26
C ILE A 139 -9.10 -10.77 -25.88
N SER A 140 -7.78 -10.79 -25.66
CA SER A 140 -7.26 -11.05 -24.33
C SER A 140 -7.30 -9.78 -23.47
N VAL A 141 -7.55 -9.95 -22.17
CA VAL A 141 -7.58 -8.87 -21.19
C VAL A 141 -6.77 -9.27 -19.96
N ASP A 142 -5.93 -8.37 -19.49
CA ASP A 142 -5.07 -8.60 -18.32
C ASP A 142 -4.09 -9.78 -18.49
N CYS A 143 -3.79 -10.16 -19.70
CA CYS A 143 -2.82 -11.20 -20.07
C CYS A 143 -2.52 -11.16 -21.56
N GLY A 144 -1.40 -11.77 -21.93
CA GLY A 144 -1.09 -12.06 -23.32
C GLY A 144 0.17 -11.39 -23.87
N ILE A 145 0.76 -10.39 -23.18
CA ILE A 145 1.97 -9.70 -23.66
C ILE A 145 3.17 -10.65 -23.87
N THR A 146 3.18 -11.79 -23.21
CA THR A 146 4.22 -12.84 -23.36
C THR A 146 3.80 -14.03 -24.23
N ALA A 147 2.60 -14.00 -24.81
CA ALA A 147 1.98 -15.14 -25.49
C ALA A 147 2.34 -15.22 -26.99
N ALA A 148 3.65 -15.17 -27.32
CA ALA A 148 4.11 -15.14 -28.70
C ALA A 148 3.82 -16.47 -29.46
N GLU A 149 3.94 -17.60 -28.80
CA GLU A 149 3.65 -18.92 -29.42
C GLU A 149 2.15 -19.15 -29.59
N GLU A 150 1.34 -18.71 -28.62
CA GLU A 150 -0.12 -18.78 -28.68
C GLU A 150 -0.67 -17.85 -29.78
N ALA A 151 -0.08 -16.68 -29.99
CA ALA A 151 -0.43 -15.78 -31.09
C ALA A 151 -0.14 -16.42 -32.45
N LYS A 152 1.00 -17.08 -32.62
CA LYS A 152 1.31 -17.86 -33.84
C LYS A 152 0.32 -18.99 -34.05
N HIS A 153 -0.05 -19.71 -33.00
CA HIS A 153 -1.01 -20.80 -33.06
C HIS A 153 -2.38 -20.28 -33.49
N ALA A 154 -2.89 -19.23 -32.85
CA ALA A 154 -4.17 -18.61 -33.23
C ALA A 154 -4.20 -18.22 -34.71
N ARG A 155 -3.16 -17.57 -35.21
CA ARG A 155 -3.00 -17.19 -36.61
C ARG A 155 -3.02 -18.42 -37.56
N LEU A 156 -2.32 -19.51 -37.19
CA LEU A 156 -2.27 -20.74 -37.99
C LEU A 156 -3.63 -21.38 -38.17
N ILE A 157 -4.50 -21.32 -37.17
CA ILE A 157 -5.86 -21.90 -37.23
C ILE A 157 -6.92 -20.89 -37.72
N GLY A 158 -6.50 -19.67 -38.08
CA GLY A 158 -7.41 -18.66 -38.64
C GLY A 158 -8.24 -17.89 -37.58
N VAL A 159 -7.76 -17.78 -36.35
CA VAL A 159 -8.35 -16.97 -35.29
C VAL A 159 -7.55 -15.69 -35.13
N ASP A 160 -8.22 -14.55 -35.27
CA ASP A 160 -7.62 -13.25 -35.02
C ASP A 160 -7.44 -13.01 -33.51
N LEU A 161 -6.34 -12.39 -33.12
CA LEU A 161 -6.03 -12.08 -31.73
C LEU A 161 -5.78 -10.58 -31.54
N ILE A 162 -6.45 -9.98 -30.58
CA ILE A 162 -6.15 -8.68 -30.02
C ILE A 162 -5.71 -8.91 -28.57
N ILE A 163 -4.56 -8.36 -28.20
CA ILE A 163 -4.02 -8.46 -26.84
C ILE A 163 -4.21 -7.12 -26.16
N THR A 164 -4.85 -7.12 -24.97
CA THR A 164 -4.83 -5.97 -24.04
C THR A 164 -4.22 -6.42 -22.72
N ASP A 165 -3.13 -5.79 -22.34
CA ASP A 165 -2.34 -6.16 -21.17
C ASP A 165 -1.74 -4.91 -20.53
N HIS A 166 -1.14 -5.06 -19.36
CA HIS A 166 -0.45 -4.02 -18.63
C HIS A 166 0.80 -4.53 -17.89
N HIS A 167 1.16 -5.78 -18.13
CA HIS A 167 2.34 -6.41 -17.53
C HIS A 167 3.64 -5.95 -18.21
N GLU A 168 4.78 -6.22 -17.56
CA GLU A 168 6.09 -5.82 -18.11
C GLU A 168 6.39 -6.51 -19.45
N CYS A 169 6.71 -5.71 -20.44
CA CYS A 169 7.07 -6.16 -21.78
C CYS A 169 8.53 -6.66 -21.80
N ARG A 170 8.76 -7.80 -22.45
CA ARG A 170 10.11 -8.25 -22.79
C ARG A 170 10.35 -7.98 -24.28
N GLU A 171 11.26 -7.08 -24.62
CA GLU A 171 11.50 -6.57 -25.97
C GLU A 171 11.59 -7.64 -27.08
N GLN A 172 12.06 -8.83 -26.74
CA GLN A 172 12.32 -9.89 -27.72
C GLN A 172 11.13 -10.83 -27.98
N THR A 173 9.97 -10.60 -27.37
CA THR A 173 8.87 -11.58 -27.35
C THR A 173 7.48 -10.96 -27.57
N ILE A 174 7.36 -9.76 -28.12
CA ILE A 174 6.04 -9.16 -28.38
C ILE A 174 5.27 -10.08 -29.37
N PRO A 175 4.04 -10.50 -29.04
CA PRO A 175 3.24 -11.39 -29.86
C PRO A 175 2.90 -10.79 -31.23
N ASP A 176 2.93 -11.62 -32.29
CA ASP A 176 2.45 -11.26 -33.64
C ASP A 176 0.92 -11.40 -33.73
N ALA A 177 0.22 -10.45 -33.11
CA ALA A 177 -1.25 -10.35 -33.09
C ALA A 177 -1.72 -9.18 -33.98
N ILE A 178 -3.04 -9.09 -34.24
CA ILE A 178 -3.62 -7.97 -35.00
C ILE A 178 -3.31 -6.64 -34.32
N ALA A 179 -3.43 -6.61 -33.00
CA ALA A 179 -3.07 -5.45 -32.17
C ALA A 179 -2.54 -5.96 -30.82
N VAL A 180 -1.53 -5.24 -30.29
CA VAL A 180 -1.00 -5.45 -28.94
C VAL A 180 -1.07 -4.12 -28.22
N ILE A 181 -2.03 -4.00 -27.30
CA ILE A 181 -2.31 -2.79 -26.54
C ILE A 181 -1.79 -2.97 -25.14
N ASP A 182 -0.66 -2.37 -24.85
CA ASP A 182 -0.06 -2.34 -23.52
C ASP A 182 0.64 -0.99 -23.33
N PRO A 183 0.30 -0.24 -22.27
CA PRO A 183 0.91 1.08 -22.03
C PRO A 183 2.41 0.99 -21.74
N LYS A 184 2.93 -0.16 -21.28
CA LYS A 184 4.33 -0.37 -20.92
C LYS A 184 5.24 -0.71 -22.09
N GLN A 185 4.71 -0.88 -23.31
CA GLN A 185 5.57 -0.99 -24.49
C GLN A 185 6.43 0.28 -24.63
N ASP A 186 7.72 0.13 -24.96
CA ASP A 186 8.69 1.23 -25.01
C ASP A 186 8.29 2.35 -25.97
N ASP A 187 7.70 2.00 -27.12
CA ASP A 187 7.24 2.93 -28.15
C ASP A 187 5.78 3.39 -27.97
N CYS A 188 5.11 2.97 -26.92
CA CYS A 188 3.76 3.43 -26.58
C CYS A 188 3.79 4.86 -26.03
N ARG A 189 3.00 5.77 -26.64
CA ARG A 189 2.95 7.20 -26.28
C ARG A 189 1.93 7.52 -25.18
N TYR A 190 1.22 6.53 -24.68
CA TYR A 190 0.23 6.73 -23.64
C TYR A 190 0.90 7.22 -22.35
N PRO A 191 0.46 8.34 -21.76
CA PRO A 191 1.19 8.96 -20.65
C PRO A 191 1.07 8.22 -19.34
N ASN A 192 -0.04 7.49 -19.11
CA ASN A 192 -0.21 6.68 -17.90
C ASN A 192 0.23 5.23 -18.16
N LYS A 193 1.39 4.87 -17.62
CA LYS A 193 1.94 3.51 -17.74
C LYS A 193 1.36 2.53 -16.72
N ASP A 194 0.65 3.04 -15.73
CA ASP A 194 0.16 2.29 -14.57
C ASP A 194 -1.35 2.00 -14.64
N LEU A 195 -1.91 1.85 -15.83
CA LEU A 195 -3.27 1.31 -15.95
C LEU A 195 -3.29 -0.15 -15.50
N ALA A 196 -4.32 -0.57 -14.78
CA ALA A 196 -4.62 -1.99 -14.57
C ALA A 196 -5.21 -2.60 -15.87
N GLY A 197 -5.26 -3.92 -15.99
CA GLY A 197 -5.83 -4.61 -17.15
C GLY A 197 -7.26 -4.16 -17.46
N VAL A 198 -8.09 -3.98 -16.42
CA VAL A 198 -9.45 -3.43 -16.58
C VAL A 198 -9.45 -1.98 -17.08
N GLY A 199 -8.44 -1.21 -16.70
CA GLY A 199 -8.24 0.14 -17.21
C GLY A 199 -7.94 0.15 -18.71
N VAL A 200 -7.09 -0.76 -19.18
CA VAL A 200 -6.79 -0.93 -20.62
C VAL A 200 -8.03 -1.41 -21.37
N ALA A 201 -8.78 -2.38 -20.84
CA ALA A 201 -10.04 -2.83 -21.42
C ALA A 201 -11.09 -1.70 -21.50
N LEU A 202 -11.20 -0.89 -20.45
CA LEU A 202 -12.06 0.31 -20.43
C LEU A 202 -11.66 1.30 -21.55
N LYS A 203 -10.35 1.55 -21.72
CA LYS A 203 -9.83 2.42 -22.78
C LYS A 203 -10.10 1.89 -24.17
N LEU A 204 -10.05 0.57 -24.37
CA LEU A 204 -10.44 -0.04 -25.64
C LEU A 204 -11.91 0.25 -25.96
N VAL A 205 -12.82 0.09 -25.01
CA VAL A 205 -14.24 0.44 -25.19
C VAL A 205 -14.41 1.93 -25.50
N CYS A 206 -13.74 2.81 -24.75
CA CYS A 206 -13.75 4.25 -25.02
C CYS A 206 -13.30 4.61 -26.44
N ALA A 207 -12.27 3.93 -26.94
CA ALA A 207 -11.75 4.15 -28.29
C ALA A 207 -12.75 3.73 -29.38
N VAL A 208 -13.37 2.57 -29.23
CA VAL A 208 -14.37 2.07 -30.20
C VAL A 208 -15.60 2.96 -30.26
N GLU A 209 -16.09 3.40 -29.09
CA GLU A 209 -17.24 4.31 -28.96
C GLU A 209 -16.91 5.77 -29.30
N GLY A 210 -15.63 6.17 -29.27
CA GLY A 210 -15.20 7.55 -29.44
C GLY A 210 -15.64 8.47 -28.30
N LYS A 211 -15.88 7.92 -27.09
CA LYS A 211 -16.39 8.62 -25.91
C LYS A 211 -15.74 8.09 -24.65
N ASN A 212 -15.17 8.94 -23.82
CA ASN A 212 -14.56 8.53 -22.54
C ASN A 212 -15.60 8.53 -21.39
N GLU A 213 -16.16 9.72 -21.10
CA GLU A 213 -16.98 9.92 -19.91
C GLU A 213 -18.21 8.99 -19.83
N PRO A 214 -19.05 8.86 -20.87
CA PRO A 214 -20.22 7.95 -20.81
C PRO A 214 -19.87 6.49 -20.59
N ILE A 215 -18.69 6.07 -21.05
CA ILE A 215 -18.21 4.68 -20.86
C ILE A 215 -17.69 4.50 -19.43
N VAL A 216 -16.97 5.48 -18.89
CA VAL A 216 -16.56 5.48 -17.48
C VAL A 216 -17.79 5.46 -16.57
N GLU A 217 -18.82 6.30 -16.83
CA GLU A 217 -20.08 6.29 -16.09
C GLU A 217 -20.77 4.91 -16.08
N ARG A 218 -20.64 4.16 -17.13
CA ARG A 218 -21.24 2.83 -17.24
C ARG A 218 -20.45 1.73 -16.55
N TYR A 219 -19.13 1.83 -16.51
CA TYR A 219 -18.24 0.72 -16.14
C TYR A 219 -17.22 1.03 -15.03
N ALA A 220 -17.23 2.24 -14.47
CA ALA A 220 -16.26 2.59 -13.42
C ALA A 220 -16.40 1.75 -12.16
N ASP A 221 -17.56 1.15 -11.90
CA ASP A 221 -17.77 0.19 -10.81
C ASP A 221 -16.86 -1.04 -10.96
N LEU A 222 -16.85 -1.68 -12.13
CA LEU A 222 -15.97 -2.82 -12.43
C LEU A 222 -14.50 -2.36 -12.53
N ALA A 223 -14.26 -1.24 -13.22
CA ALA A 223 -12.91 -0.71 -13.38
C ALA A 223 -12.24 -0.34 -12.05
N ALA A 224 -12.99 0.23 -11.10
CA ALA A 224 -12.47 0.52 -9.77
C ALA A 224 -12.11 -0.74 -8.98
N ILE A 225 -12.92 -1.81 -9.11
CA ILE A 225 -12.68 -3.07 -8.40
C ILE A 225 -11.37 -3.71 -8.89
N GLY A 226 -11.15 -3.82 -10.20
CA GLY A 226 -9.92 -4.37 -10.77
C GLY A 226 -8.71 -3.48 -10.44
N THR A 227 -8.80 -2.17 -10.72
CA THR A 227 -7.72 -1.20 -10.46
C THR A 227 -7.22 -1.22 -8.99
N VAL A 228 -8.15 -1.28 -8.03
CA VAL A 228 -7.78 -1.33 -6.60
C VAL A 228 -7.22 -2.71 -6.22
N ALA A 229 -7.76 -3.79 -6.80
CA ALA A 229 -7.33 -5.15 -6.50
C ALA A 229 -5.94 -5.47 -7.05
N ASP A 230 -5.58 -4.91 -8.20
CA ASP A 230 -4.26 -5.04 -8.82
C ASP A 230 -3.18 -4.14 -8.18
N VAL A 231 -3.60 -3.24 -7.26
CA VAL A 231 -2.69 -2.40 -6.46
C VAL A 231 -1.87 -1.40 -7.31
N VAL A 232 -2.34 -1.02 -8.49
CA VAL A 232 -1.71 0.04 -9.30
C VAL A 232 -1.85 1.43 -8.66
N PRO A 233 -0.97 2.40 -8.99
CA PRO A 233 -1.02 3.75 -8.42
C PRO A 233 -2.36 4.45 -8.65
N LEU A 234 -2.98 4.94 -7.56
CA LEU A 234 -4.24 5.69 -7.58
C LEU A 234 -3.99 7.20 -7.79
N THR A 235 -3.38 7.52 -8.93
CA THR A 235 -3.05 8.88 -9.37
C THR A 235 -3.66 9.18 -10.73
N GLY A 236 -3.76 10.45 -11.11
CA GLY A 236 -4.27 10.85 -12.42
C GLY A 236 -5.62 10.22 -12.77
N GLU A 237 -5.72 9.58 -13.95
CA GLU A 237 -6.96 8.96 -14.41
C GLU A 237 -7.38 7.72 -13.60
N ASN A 238 -6.42 6.93 -13.07
CA ASN A 238 -6.75 5.80 -12.17
C ASN A 238 -7.50 6.31 -10.94
N ARG A 239 -7.05 7.43 -10.37
CA ARG A 239 -7.73 8.09 -9.24
C ARG A 239 -9.15 8.50 -9.60
N TYR A 240 -9.34 9.14 -10.76
CA TYR A 240 -10.67 9.55 -11.23
C TYR A 240 -11.59 8.34 -11.44
N ILE A 241 -11.13 7.31 -12.16
CA ILE A 241 -11.89 6.09 -12.42
C ILE A 241 -12.31 5.41 -11.09
N VAL A 242 -11.36 5.26 -10.15
CA VAL A 242 -11.65 4.64 -8.85
C VAL A 242 -12.61 5.50 -8.03
N ARG A 243 -12.44 6.82 -7.98
CA ARG A 243 -13.35 7.71 -7.27
C ARG A 243 -14.77 7.59 -7.82
N ARG A 244 -14.91 7.63 -9.16
CA ARG A 244 -16.22 7.47 -9.80
C ARG A 244 -16.82 6.09 -9.55
N GLY A 245 -16.03 5.04 -9.62
CA GLY A 245 -16.47 3.68 -9.30
C GLY A 245 -16.92 3.50 -7.86
N LEU A 246 -16.25 4.12 -6.89
CA LEU A 246 -16.68 4.11 -5.48
C LEU A 246 -18.03 4.80 -5.28
N GLU A 247 -18.30 5.88 -6.00
CA GLU A 247 -19.61 6.53 -6.00
C GLU A 247 -20.70 5.61 -6.55
N LEU A 248 -20.46 4.94 -7.68
CA LEU A 248 -21.37 3.96 -8.26
C LEU A 248 -21.60 2.75 -7.33
N LEU A 249 -20.56 2.27 -6.68
CA LEU A 249 -20.65 1.19 -5.69
C LEU A 249 -21.45 1.60 -4.44
N GLY A 250 -21.54 2.88 -4.13
CA GLY A 250 -22.40 3.39 -3.07
C GLY A 250 -23.90 3.19 -3.35
N ASN A 251 -24.30 3.10 -4.62
CA ASN A 251 -25.66 2.76 -5.06
C ASN A 251 -25.59 1.90 -6.34
N PRO A 252 -25.21 0.63 -6.23
CA PRO A 252 -24.87 -0.20 -7.38
C PRO A 252 -26.11 -0.54 -8.24
N SER A 253 -26.01 -0.27 -9.53
CA SER A 253 -27.03 -0.66 -10.52
C SER A 253 -26.93 -2.15 -10.93
N ARG A 254 -25.75 -2.77 -10.76
CA ARG A 254 -25.53 -4.19 -11.06
C ARG A 254 -26.04 -5.08 -9.92
N PRO A 255 -27.00 -5.99 -10.17
CA PRO A 255 -27.54 -6.87 -9.12
C PRO A 255 -26.45 -7.67 -8.39
N GLY A 256 -25.44 -8.14 -9.13
CA GLY A 256 -24.33 -8.90 -8.56
C GLY A 256 -23.51 -8.11 -7.55
N LEU A 257 -23.17 -6.85 -7.85
CA LEU A 257 -22.44 -5.98 -6.93
C LEU A 257 -23.27 -5.58 -5.70
N ALA A 258 -24.56 -5.29 -5.91
CA ALA A 258 -25.50 -5.04 -4.82
C ALA A 258 -25.60 -6.23 -3.85
N ALA A 259 -25.71 -7.45 -4.39
CA ALA A 259 -25.74 -8.67 -3.61
C ALA A 259 -24.42 -8.91 -2.86
N LEU A 260 -23.28 -8.74 -3.52
CA LEU A 260 -21.96 -8.96 -2.91
C LEU A 260 -21.67 -7.98 -1.77
N LEU A 261 -22.03 -6.70 -1.93
CA LEU A 261 -21.92 -5.68 -0.88
C LEU A 261 -22.77 -6.04 0.34
N ARG A 262 -24.01 -6.49 0.12
CA ARG A 262 -24.90 -6.93 1.20
C ARG A 262 -24.37 -8.15 1.93
N GLU A 263 -24.02 -9.22 1.20
CA GLU A 263 -23.52 -10.48 1.77
C GLU A 263 -22.15 -10.30 2.48
N SER A 264 -21.35 -9.31 2.05
CA SER A 264 -20.09 -8.97 2.72
C SER A 264 -20.26 -8.10 3.96
N GLY A 265 -21.46 -7.59 4.24
CA GLY A 265 -21.71 -6.64 5.33
C GLY A 265 -21.13 -5.24 5.09
N ALA A 266 -20.86 -4.89 3.84
CA ALA A 266 -20.27 -3.60 3.45
C ALA A 266 -21.34 -2.54 3.08
N SER A 267 -22.59 -2.93 2.80
CA SER A 267 -23.66 -2.04 2.32
C SER A 267 -24.05 -0.93 3.30
N GLU A 268 -23.84 -1.12 4.61
CA GLU A 268 -24.19 -0.15 5.65
C GLU A 268 -23.08 0.87 5.94
N LYS A 269 -21.96 0.81 5.23
CA LYS A 269 -20.77 1.64 5.45
C LYS A 269 -20.49 2.51 4.24
N LYS A 270 -19.80 3.64 4.46
CA LYS A 270 -19.21 4.40 3.34
C LYS A 270 -18.28 3.49 2.53
N ILE A 271 -18.57 3.36 1.25
CA ILE A 271 -17.73 2.57 0.34
C ILE A 271 -16.42 3.32 0.09
N SER A 272 -15.31 2.61 0.18
CA SER A 272 -13.95 3.14 0.01
C SER A 272 -13.06 2.12 -0.73
N SER A 273 -11.87 2.52 -1.15
CA SER A 273 -10.88 1.58 -1.71
C SER A 273 -10.57 0.43 -0.74
N SER A 274 -10.60 0.68 0.56
CA SER A 274 -10.48 -0.39 1.58
C SER A 274 -11.64 -1.38 1.52
N THR A 275 -12.86 -0.95 1.19
CA THR A 275 -14.00 -1.87 0.98
C THR A 275 -13.73 -2.80 -0.19
N ILE A 276 -13.20 -2.28 -1.29
CA ILE A 276 -12.79 -3.10 -2.44
C ILE A 276 -11.68 -4.06 -2.01
N GLY A 277 -10.56 -3.55 -1.50
CA GLY A 277 -9.36 -4.35 -1.22
C GLY A 277 -9.54 -5.42 -0.13
N PHE A 278 -10.37 -5.16 0.90
CA PHE A 278 -10.51 -6.05 2.05
C PHE A 278 -11.86 -6.77 2.16
N SER A 279 -12.88 -6.36 1.38
CA SER A 279 -14.18 -7.00 1.40
C SER A 279 -14.56 -7.64 0.06
N LEU A 280 -14.52 -6.91 -1.05
CA LEU A 280 -14.98 -7.41 -2.35
C LEU A 280 -13.90 -8.27 -3.04
N ALA A 281 -12.71 -7.73 -3.23
CA ALA A 281 -11.62 -8.41 -3.95
C ALA A 281 -11.22 -9.76 -3.33
N PRO A 282 -11.15 -9.94 -1.99
CA PRO A 282 -10.84 -11.24 -1.41
C PRO A 282 -11.89 -12.32 -1.72
N ARG A 283 -13.17 -11.95 -1.88
CA ARG A 283 -14.25 -12.89 -2.25
C ARG A 283 -14.17 -13.30 -3.71
N LEU A 284 -13.97 -12.34 -4.59
CA LEU A 284 -13.77 -12.59 -6.02
C LEU A 284 -12.52 -13.44 -6.26
N ASN A 285 -11.38 -13.08 -5.63
CA ASN A 285 -10.14 -13.84 -5.70
C ASN A 285 -10.23 -15.27 -5.12
N ALA A 286 -11.12 -15.50 -4.15
CA ALA A 286 -11.30 -16.83 -3.57
C ALA A 286 -11.81 -17.83 -4.60
N ALA A 287 -12.67 -17.41 -5.52
CA ALA A 287 -13.16 -18.23 -6.62
C ALA A 287 -12.02 -18.72 -7.53
N GLY A 288 -11.12 -17.83 -7.98
CA GLY A 288 -9.96 -18.21 -8.78
C GLY A 288 -8.96 -19.10 -8.02
N ARG A 289 -8.79 -18.88 -6.72
CA ARG A 289 -7.88 -19.69 -5.89
C ARG A 289 -8.37 -21.11 -5.62
N LEU A 290 -9.67 -21.34 -5.64
CA LEU A 290 -10.31 -22.63 -5.36
C LEU A 290 -10.85 -23.34 -6.62
N GLY A 291 -10.54 -22.82 -7.83
CA GLY A 291 -10.95 -23.45 -9.10
C GLY A 291 -12.41 -23.18 -9.51
N GLU A 292 -13.06 -22.18 -8.89
CA GLU A 292 -14.49 -21.87 -9.12
C GLU A 292 -14.67 -20.47 -9.74
N VAL A 293 -13.70 -20.03 -10.58
CA VAL A 293 -13.65 -18.66 -11.11
C VAL A 293 -14.92 -18.25 -11.87
N SER A 294 -15.61 -19.21 -12.48
CA SER A 294 -16.87 -18.99 -13.21
C SER A 294 -17.97 -18.36 -12.35
N VAL A 295 -17.99 -18.63 -11.04
CA VAL A 295 -18.95 -18.05 -10.08
C VAL A 295 -18.82 -16.54 -10.01
N ALA A 296 -17.58 -16.04 -9.94
CA ALA A 296 -17.30 -14.61 -9.90
C ALA A 296 -17.70 -13.89 -11.19
N GLY A 297 -17.36 -14.46 -12.36
CA GLY A 297 -17.76 -13.92 -13.64
C GLY A 297 -19.29 -13.88 -13.82
N LYS A 298 -19.98 -14.98 -13.48
CA LYS A 298 -21.44 -15.03 -13.52
C LYS A 298 -22.09 -13.98 -12.61
N LEU A 299 -21.58 -13.83 -11.37
CA LEU A 299 -22.10 -12.82 -10.45
C LEU A 299 -22.02 -11.40 -11.02
N LEU A 300 -20.89 -11.03 -11.60
CA LEU A 300 -20.69 -9.67 -12.12
C LEU A 300 -21.49 -9.38 -13.40
N MET A 301 -21.88 -10.44 -14.14
CA MET A 301 -22.63 -10.33 -15.41
C MET A 301 -24.13 -10.58 -15.29
N THR A 302 -24.63 -11.18 -14.20
CA THR A 302 -26.06 -11.48 -14.08
C THR A 302 -26.91 -10.23 -13.92
N HIS A 303 -28.10 -10.25 -14.54
CA HIS A 303 -29.15 -9.24 -14.38
C HIS A 303 -30.29 -9.72 -13.47
N ASP A 304 -30.27 -10.99 -13.04
CA ASP A 304 -31.27 -11.57 -12.14
C ASP A 304 -30.87 -11.38 -10.68
N THR A 305 -31.73 -10.76 -9.89
CA THR A 305 -31.46 -10.46 -8.48
C THR A 305 -31.43 -11.70 -7.59
N LYS A 306 -32.17 -12.77 -7.94
CA LYS A 306 -32.19 -14.01 -7.16
C LYS A 306 -30.92 -14.81 -7.45
N GLU A 307 -30.54 -14.92 -8.72
CA GLU A 307 -29.26 -15.53 -9.12
C GLU A 307 -28.09 -14.80 -8.48
N ALA A 308 -28.10 -13.46 -8.51
CA ALA A 308 -27.08 -12.62 -7.86
C ALA A 308 -26.94 -12.92 -6.36
N SER A 309 -28.05 -13.04 -5.62
CA SER A 309 -28.01 -13.40 -4.19
C SER A 309 -27.41 -14.79 -3.95
N THR A 310 -27.76 -15.77 -4.79
CA THR A 310 -27.22 -17.13 -4.69
C THR A 310 -25.71 -17.15 -4.94
N LEU A 311 -25.25 -16.53 -6.04
CA LEU A 311 -23.84 -16.47 -6.41
C LEU A 311 -23.01 -15.67 -5.40
N ALA A 312 -23.55 -14.57 -4.84
CA ALA A 312 -22.87 -13.80 -3.78
C ALA A 312 -22.69 -14.62 -2.50
N GLY A 313 -23.71 -15.41 -2.11
CA GLY A 313 -23.62 -16.35 -0.98
C GLY A 313 -22.55 -17.41 -1.23
N GLU A 314 -22.47 -17.97 -2.42
CA GLU A 314 -21.48 -18.96 -2.83
C GLU A 314 -20.05 -18.37 -2.77
N LEU A 315 -19.83 -17.16 -3.28
CA LEU A 315 -18.53 -16.47 -3.16
C LEU A 315 -18.14 -16.21 -1.71
N CYS A 316 -19.09 -15.84 -0.85
CA CYS A 316 -18.81 -15.67 0.58
C CYS A 316 -18.40 -16.99 1.22
N GLU A 317 -19.00 -18.12 0.82
CA GLU A 317 -18.62 -19.45 1.31
C GLU A 317 -17.25 -19.88 0.81
N LEU A 318 -16.94 -19.67 -0.48
CA LEU A 318 -15.61 -19.90 -1.03
C LEU A 318 -14.54 -19.09 -0.30
N ASN A 319 -14.83 -17.84 0.03
CA ASN A 319 -13.88 -17.02 0.81
C ASN A 319 -13.72 -17.54 2.26
N ARG A 320 -14.79 -18.03 2.92
CA ARG A 320 -14.67 -18.67 4.25
C ARG A 320 -13.83 -19.94 4.16
N ARG A 321 -14.07 -20.78 3.15
CA ARG A 321 -13.27 -21.99 2.90
C ARG A 321 -11.79 -21.63 2.67
N ARG A 322 -11.50 -20.61 1.86
CA ARG A 322 -10.15 -20.14 1.63
C ARG A 322 -9.49 -19.67 2.94
N GLN A 323 -10.22 -18.92 3.80
CA GLN A 323 -9.72 -18.46 5.11
C GLN A 323 -9.44 -19.63 6.06
N HIS A 324 -10.28 -20.66 6.04
CA HIS A 324 -10.06 -21.88 6.84
C HIS A 324 -8.78 -22.60 6.39
N LEU A 325 -8.63 -22.85 5.09
CA LEU A 325 -7.42 -23.45 4.54
C LEU A 325 -6.16 -22.60 4.85
N GLU A 326 -6.27 -21.29 4.80
CA GLU A 326 -5.19 -20.38 5.17
C GLU A 326 -4.79 -20.52 6.63
N THR A 327 -5.76 -20.69 7.55
CA THR A 327 -5.51 -20.91 8.96
C THR A 327 -4.86 -22.27 9.21
N GLU A 328 -5.35 -23.34 8.58
CA GLU A 328 -4.76 -24.68 8.67
C GLU A 328 -3.31 -24.71 8.18
N ILE A 329 -3.03 -24.05 7.03
CA ILE A 329 -1.68 -23.93 6.49
C ILE A 329 -0.78 -23.14 7.44
N TRP A 330 -1.31 -22.07 8.03
CA TRP A 330 -0.61 -21.25 9.01
C TRP A 330 -0.23 -22.03 10.27
N ASP A 331 -1.17 -22.78 10.84
CA ASP A 331 -0.96 -23.56 12.05
C ASP A 331 0.06 -24.68 11.81
N ASP A 332 -0.06 -25.39 10.67
CA ASP A 332 0.89 -26.44 10.27
C ASP A 332 2.31 -25.86 10.04
N ALA A 333 2.42 -24.76 9.32
CA ALA A 333 3.70 -24.08 9.07
C ALA A 333 4.32 -23.52 10.36
N SER A 334 3.51 -22.95 11.26
CA SER A 334 3.97 -22.43 12.55
C SER A 334 4.47 -23.56 13.46
N GLY A 335 3.80 -24.72 13.42
CA GLY A 335 4.24 -25.93 14.14
C GLY A 335 5.60 -26.47 13.65
N MET A 336 5.93 -26.30 12.38
CA MET A 336 7.23 -26.66 11.80
C MET A 336 8.40 -25.76 12.28
N MET A 337 8.09 -24.62 12.92
CA MET A 337 9.09 -23.59 13.23
C MET A 337 9.56 -23.54 14.68
N ASP A 338 9.27 -24.54 15.52
CA ASP A 338 9.75 -24.69 16.91
C ASP A 338 9.68 -23.42 17.79
N GLY A 339 8.76 -22.49 17.50
CA GLY A 339 8.54 -21.27 18.27
C GLY A 339 9.70 -20.26 18.32
N LYS A 340 10.80 -20.47 17.58
CA LYS A 340 11.94 -19.57 17.53
C LYS A 340 11.87 -18.67 16.29
N THR A 341 12.20 -17.40 16.47
CA THR A 341 12.41 -16.50 15.33
C THR A 341 13.57 -17.01 14.49
N PRO A 342 13.35 -17.29 13.19
CA PRO A 342 14.41 -17.87 12.34
C PRO A 342 15.55 -16.87 12.14
N SER A 343 16.79 -17.39 12.19
CA SER A 343 17.98 -16.63 11.77
C SER A 343 18.09 -16.56 10.25
N THR A 344 17.55 -17.56 9.52
CA THR A 344 17.62 -17.70 8.06
C THR A 344 16.23 -17.65 7.42
N PRO A 345 16.11 -17.41 6.10
CA PRO A 345 14.85 -17.52 5.36
C PRO A 345 14.17 -18.87 5.56
N ARG A 346 12.87 -18.92 5.38
CA ARG A 346 12.11 -20.16 5.51
C ARG A 346 11.75 -20.75 4.17
N VAL A 347 12.13 -21.99 3.98
CA VAL A 347 11.61 -22.86 2.91
C VAL A 347 10.87 -23.98 3.59
N LEU A 348 9.54 -23.96 3.49
CA LEU A 348 8.63 -24.91 4.12
C LEU A 348 7.91 -25.70 3.03
N ALA A 349 7.70 -27.00 3.24
CA ALA A 349 7.06 -27.87 2.26
C ALA A 349 6.12 -28.87 2.93
N SER A 350 4.93 -29.09 2.34
CA SER A 350 3.95 -30.04 2.84
C SER A 350 3.08 -30.57 1.70
N GLU A 351 2.65 -31.81 1.80
CA GLU A 351 1.65 -32.43 0.91
C GLU A 351 0.20 -32.04 1.28
N LYS A 352 0.00 -31.50 2.48
CA LYS A 352 -1.32 -31.12 2.99
C LYS A 352 -1.81 -29.76 2.51
N TRP A 353 -0.92 -28.96 1.93
CA TRP A 353 -1.22 -27.57 1.62
C TRP A 353 -1.93 -27.38 0.28
N HIS A 354 -2.82 -26.42 0.23
CA HIS A 354 -3.53 -26.08 -0.99
C HIS A 354 -2.74 -25.06 -1.82
N GLN A 355 -2.38 -25.42 -3.06
CA GLN A 355 -1.54 -24.63 -3.97
C GLN A 355 -2.06 -23.20 -4.18
N GLY A 356 -3.37 -22.98 -4.31
CA GLY A 356 -3.96 -21.66 -4.50
C GLY A 356 -3.89 -20.74 -3.29
N VAL A 357 -3.57 -21.28 -2.08
CA VAL A 357 -3.61 -20.55 -0.81
C VAL A 357 -2.23 -20.31 -0.20
N ILE A 358 -1.23 -21.18 -0.51
CA ILE A 358 0.12 -21.06 0.08
C ILE A 358 0.76 -19.68 -0.09
N GLY A 359 0.46 -18.96 -1.17
CA GLY A 359 1.00 -17.61 -1.40
C GLY A 359 0.53 -16.56 -0.39
N ILE A 360 -0.70 -16.72 0.14
CA ILE A 360 -1.22 -15.84 1.19
C ILE A 360 -0.53 -16.14 2.53
N ALA A 361 -0.42 -17.44 2.86
CA ALA A 361 0.28 -17.88 4.07
C ALA A 361 1.76 -17.47 4.04
N ALA A 362 2.43 -17.58 2.88
CA ALA A 362 3.81 -17.13 2.72
C ALA A 362 3.98 -15.63 3.00
N SER A 363 3.04 -14.78 2.55
CA SER A 363 3.06 -13.34 2.84
C SER A 363 2.95 -13.06 4.34
N LYS A 364 1.99 -13.70 5.03
CA LYS A 364 1.82 -13.55 6.47
C LYS A 364 3.05 -14.01 7.26
N LEU A 365 3.64 -15.13 6.87
CA LEU A 365 4.85 -15.65 7.53
C LEU A 365 6.06 -14.73 7.29
N ALA A 366 6.22 -14.20 6.07
CA ALA A 366 7.29 -13.27 5.76
C ALA A 366 7.19 -12.00 6.61
N GLU A 367 5.99 -11.46 6.78
CA GLU A 367 5.71 -10.29 7.63
C GLU A 367 5.93 -10.58 9.12
N GLN A 368 5.38 -11.68 9.63
CA GLN A 368 5.48 -12.02 11.05
C GLN A 368 6.92 -12.26 11.49
N TYR A 369 7.69 -12.99 10.70
CA TYR A 369 9.06 -13.35 11.07
C TYR A 369 10.11 -12.39 10.48
N SER A 370 9.67 -11.39 9.72
CA SER A 370 10.55 -10.40 9.10
C SER A 370 11.67 -11.06 8.24
N LYS A 371 11.30 -12.10 7.48
CA LYS A 371 12.21 -12.88 6.63
C LYS A 371 11.56 -13.32 5.32
N PRO A 372 12.31 -13.40 4.22
CA PRO A 372 11.82 -14.03 3.00
C PRO A 372 11.32 -15.44 3.30
N THR A 373 10.16 -15.79 2.74
CA THR A 373 9.51 -17.08 3.00
C THR A 373 9.11 -17.74 1.69
N ILE A 374 9.41 -19.01 1.56
CA ILE A 374 9.02 -19.89 0.45
C ILE A 374 8.17 -21.02 1.01
N MET A 375 6.97 -21.17 0.49
CA MET A 375 6.07 -22.28 0.83
C MET A 375 5.82 -23.14 -0.39
N ILE A 376 5.99 -24.45 -0.25
CA ILE A 376 5.95 -25.43 -1.35
C ILE A 376 4.85 -26.46 -1.06
N CYS A 377 3.87 -26.54 -1.95
CA CYS A 377 2.90 -27.62 -2.00
C CYS A 377 3.53 -28.81 -2.76
N LEU A 378 3.62 -29.96 -2.12
CA LEU A 378 4.15 -31.19 -2.71
C LEU A 378 3.01 -32.07 -3.25
N ASP A 379 3.22 -32.58 -4.47
CA ASP A 379 2.36 -33.58 -5.08
C ASP A 379 3.23 -34.68 -5.69
N GLY A 380 3.33 -35.80 -4.98
CA GLY A 380 4.28 -36.88 -5.31
C GLY A 380 5.73 -36.37 -5.34
N ASP A 381 6.37 -36.50 -6.52
CA ASP A 381 7.77 -36.10 -6.74
C ASP A 381 7.92 -34.63 -7.15
N LYS A 382 6.84 -33.89 -7.33
CA LYS A 382 6.84 -32.50 -7.76
C LYS A 382 6.44 -31.57 -6.61
N GLY A 383 7.00 -30.38 -6.62
CA GLY A 383 6.65 -29.30 -5.72
C GLY A 383 6.39 -28.03 -6.48
N LYS A 384 5.32 -27.31 -6.11
CA LYS A 384 4.98 -25.99 -6.63
C LYS A 384 5.02 -24.99 -5.48
N GLY A 385 5.89 -23.97 -5.60
CA GLY A 385 6.20 -23.05 -4.52
C GLY A 385 5.69 -21.64 -4.80
N SER A 386 5.39 -20.95 -3.70
CA SER A 386 5.11 -19.49 -3.68
C SER A 386 6.10 -18.80 -2.75
N CYS A 387 6.77 -17.78 -3.26
CA CYS A 387 7.83 -17.05 -2.60
C CYS A 387 7.37 -15.64 -2.26
N ARG A 388 7.70 -15.16 -1.06
CA ARG A 388 7.43 -13.78 -0.63
C ARG A 388 8.68 -13.18 0.00
N SER A 389 9.00 -11.97 -0.43
CA SER A 389 10.14 -11.20 0.08
C SER A 389 9.81 -10.50 1.39
N TYR A 390 10.85 -10.06 2.07
CA TYR A 390 10.79 -9.13 3.19
C TYR A 390 12.02 -8.21 3.19
N GLY A 391 11.81 -6.94 3.56
CA GLY A 391 12.91 -5.98 3.74
C GLY A 391 13.67 -5.61 2.46
N GLY A 392 13.04 -5.74 1.28
CA GLY A 392 13.67 -5.40 0.00
C GLY A 392 14.58 -6.49 -0.59
N PHE A 393 14.59 -7.70 -0.01
CA PHE A 393 15.35 -8.83 -0.57
C PHE A 393 14.83 -9.21 -1.96
N ASN A 394 15.70 -9.30 -2.97
CA ASN A 394 15.33 -9.65 -4.33
C ASN A 394 15.18 -11.17 -4.49
N LEU A 395 13.93 -11.65 -4.55
CA LEU A 395 13.62 -13.07 -4.74
C LEU A 395 13.98 -13.57 -6.13
N PHE A 396 13.83 -12.74 -7.16
CA PHE A 396 14.12 -13.16 -8.52
C PHE A 396 15.61 -13.49 -8.71
N ASP A 397 16.49 -12.63 -8.20
CA ASP A 397 17.94 -12.87 -8.24
C ASP A 397 18.31 -14.10 -7.42
N ALA A 398 17.69 -14.29 -6.25
CA ALA A 398 17.93 -15.46 -5.41
C ALA A 398 17.50 -16.77 -6.07
N LEU A 399 16.34 -16.78 -6.74
CA LEU A 399 15.87 -17.96 -7.48
C LEU A 399 16.73 -18.22 -8.72
N SER A 400 17.18 -17.17 -9.40
CA SER A 400 18.11 -17.26 -10.53
C SER A 400 19.43 -17.91 -10.13
N ALA A 401 19.99 -17.50 -8.98
CA ALA A 401 21.20 -18.10 -8.42
C ALA A 401 21.02 -19.57 -8.00
N CYS A 402 19.78 -19.99 -7.70
CA CYS A 402 19.43 -21.36 -7.32
C CYS A 402 18.80 -22.17 -8.47
N SER A 403 18.86 -21.69 -9.71
CA SER A 403 18.13 -22.23 -10.87
C SER A 403 18.48 -23.70 -11.18
N GLU A 404 19.68 -24.16 -10.88
CA GLU A 404 20.12 -25.57 -11.08
C GLU A 404 19.30 -26.59 -10.28
N TYR A 405 18.62 -26.15 -9.21
CA TYR A 405 17.77 -27.01 -8.37
C TYR A 405 16.29 -26.92 -8.75
N LEU A 406 15.91 -26.02 -9.67
CA LEU A 406 14.53 -25.73 -10.04
C LEU A 406 14.20 -26.29 -11.43
N GLU A 407 12.96 -26.72 -11.62
CA GLU A 407 12.43 -27.06 -12.95
C GLU A 407 11.98 -25.82 -13.71
N GLY A 408 11.64 -24.75 -12.99
CA GLY A 408 11.25 -23.45 -13.51
C GLY A 408 10.90 -22.50 -12.38
N PHE A 409 11.04 -21.22 -12.65
CA PHE A 409 10.63 -20.15 -11.74
C PHE A 409 10.25 -18.91 -12.53
N GLY A 410 9.48 -18.01 -11.88
CA GLY A 410 9.09 -16.72 -12.47
C GLY A 410 8.52 -15.80 -11.42
N GLY A 411 8.48 -14.51 -11.74
CA GLY A 411 7.97 -13.47 -10.85
C GLY A 411 8.89 -12.26 -10.82
N HIS A 412 8.82 -11.51 -9.73
CA HIS A 412 9.53 -10.24 -9.51
C HIS A 412 10.32 -10.26 -8.20
N ALA A 413 10.99 -9.15 -7.89
CA ALA A 413 11.80 -9.01 -6.68
C ALA A 413 11.04 -9.32 -5.37
N LEU A 414 9.75 -8.98 -5.28
CA LEU A 414 8.96 -9.10 -4.04
C LEU A 414 8.13 -10.38 -3.94
N ALA A 415 7.75 -10.97 -5.07
CA ALA A 415 6.93 -12.18 -5.13
C ALA A 415 7.30 -13.02 -6.35
N ALA A 416 7.42 -14.34 -6.15
CA ALA A 416 7.77 -15.27 -7.22
C ALA A 416 7.09 -16.63 -7.01
N GLY A 417 7.05 -17.42 -8.07
CA GLY A 417 6.67 -18.83 -8.07
C GLY A 417 7.83 -19.72 -8.51
N LEU A 418 7.81 -20.97 -8.08
CA LEU A 418 8.80 -21.96 -8.52
C LEU A 418 8.18 -23.34 -8.69
N ASN A 419 8.83 -24.16 -9.52
CA ASN A 419 8.60 -25.60 -9.63
C ASN A 419 9.90 -26.32 -9.27
N ILE A 420 9.82 -27.39 -8.48
CA ILE A 420 10.97 -28.11 -7.95
C ILE A 420 10.68 -29.61 -7.84
N LYS A 421 11.69 -30.45 -8.04
CA LYS A 421 11.59 -31.87 -7.69
C LYS A 421 11.85 -32.08 -6.21
N ARG A 422 11.12 -33.02 -5.61
CA ARG A 422 11.19 -33.32 -4.17
C ARG A 422 12.63 -33.71 -3.72
N ASP A 423 13.35 -34.45 -4.53
CA ASP A 423 14.74 -34.86 -4.26
C ASP A 423 15.73 -33.68 -4.24
N LYS A 424 15.41 -32.57 -4.90
CA LYS A 424 16.22 -31.36 -4.95
C LYS A 424 15.97 -30.37 -3.79
N LEU A 425 14.90 -30.57 -3.04
CA LEU A 425 14.46 -29.63 -2.01
C LEU A 425 15.54 -29.30 -0.97
N ARG A 426 16.29 -30.32 -0.49
CA ARG A 426 17.36 -30.10 0.50
C ARG A 426 18.50 -29.25 -0.03
N GLN A 427 18.89 -29.48 -1.29
CA GLN A 427 19.96 -28.74 -1.95
C GLN A 427 19.54 -27.29 -2.16
N PHE A 428 18.32 -27.10 -2.66
CA PHE A 428 17.71 -25.78 -2.82
C PHE A 428 17.67 -25.00 -1.50
N CYS A 429 17.18 -25.61 -0.40
CA CYS A 429 17.11 -24.94 0.91
C CYS A 429 18.48 -24.44 1.38
N ARG A 430 19.55 -25.25 1.16
CA ARG A 430 20.90 -24.87 1.53
C ARG A 430 21.41 -23.71 0.67
N ALA A 431 21.29 -23.82 -0.66
CA ALA A 431 21.73 -22.80 -1.59
C ALA A 431 21.00 -21.46 -1.37
N PHE A 432 19.68 -21.51 -1.17
CA PHE A 432 18.87 -20.32 -0.91
C PHE A 432 19.25 -19.63 0.41
N SER A 433 19.51 -20.42 1.47
CA SER A 433 19.95 -19.87 2.76
C SER A 433 21.35 -19.25 2.67
N GLU A 434 22.26 -19.86 1.93
CA GLU A 434 23.61 -19.34 1.70
C GLU A 434 23.57 -18.05 0.87
N TYR A 435 22.77 -18.02 -0.19
CA TYR A 435 22.56 -16.80 -0.97
C TYR A 435 22.01 -15.66 -0.11
N TYR A 436 21.02 -15.95 0.74
CA TYR A 436 20.45 -14.94 1.64
C TYR A 436 21.49 -14.37 2.60
N GLU A 437 22.30 -15.20 3.26
CA GLU A 437 23.32 -14.73 4.21
C GLU A 437 24.32 -13.77 3.55
N ASN A 438 24.63 -13.98 2.28
CA ASN A 438 25.55 -13.15 1.52
C ASN A 438 24.90 -11.88 0.94
N ASN A 439 23.57 -11.86 0.77
CA ASN A 439 22.83 -10.79 0.09
C ASN A 439 21.66 -10.24 0.93
N LYS A 440 21.66 -10.49 2.23
CA LYS A 440 20.56 -10.01 3.09
C LYS A 440 20.53 -8.49 3.15
N PRO A 441 19.34 -7.88 3.15
CA PRO A 441 19.20 -6.45 3.29
C PRO A 441 19.89 -5.95 4.57
N THR A 442 20.70 -4.91 4.44
CA THR A 442 21.36 -4.25 5.57
C THR A 442 20.47 -3.24 6.26
N GLU A 443 19.50 -2.70 5.55
CA GLU A 443 18.55 -1.72 6.07
C GLU A 443 17.33 -2.42 6.67
N LEU A 444 16.99 -2.00 7.89
CA LEU A 444 15.77 -2.44 8.55
C LEU A 444 14.56 -1.66 8.02
N PRO A 445 13.35 -2.24 8.05
CA PRO A 445 12.14 -1.53 7.63
C PRO A 445 11.98 -0.19 8.34
N THR A 446 11.86 0.87 7.55
CA THR A 446 11.66 2.24 8.02
C THR A 446 10.19 2.60 7.92
N LEU A 447 9.61 3.10 9.00
CA LEU A 447 8.27 3.68 8.98
C LEU A 447 8.35 5.13 8.50
N CYS A 448 7.71 5.43 7.38
CA CYS A 448 7.57 6.80 6.90
C CYS A 448 6.35 7.45 7.55
N CYS A 449 6.55 8.59 8.21
CA CYS A 449 5.51 9.44 8.73
C CYS A 449 5.43 10.71 7.89
N ASP A 450 4.25 11.06 7.40
CA ASP A 450 4.04 12.24 6.56
C ASP A 450 4.31 13.54 7.33
N ILE A 451 3.88 13.61 8.59
CA ILE A 451 4.10 14.78 9.45
C ILE A 451 4.29 14.38 10.91
N CYS A 452 5.04 15.19 11.66
CA CYS A 452 5.05 15.19 13.12
C CYS A 452 4.03 16.22 13.64
N VAL A 453 3.02 15.75 14.38
CA VAL A 453 2.01 16.62 15.00
C VAL A 453 2.61 17.28 16.23
N THR A 454 2.91 18.56 16.11
CA THR A 454 3.49 19.36 17.20
C THR A 454 2.42 20.10 18.00
N ASP A 455 1.26 20.37 17.43
CA ASP A 455 0.09 20.94 18.09
C ASP A 455 -1.10 19.96 17.97
N PRO A 456 -1.56 19.36 19.08
CA PRO A 456 -2.71 18.46 19.04
C PRO A 456 -4.02 19.14 18.59
N GLY A 457 -4.10 20.46 18.62
CA GLY A 457 -5.28 21.24 18.18
C GLY A 457 -5.61 21.06 16.70
N ILE A 458 -4.63 20.68 15.85
CA ILE A 458 -4.88 20.42 14.43
C ILE A 458 -5.62 19.10 14.18
N LEU A 459 -5.67 18.21 15.17
CA LEU A 459 -6.42 16.94 15.13
C LEU A 459 -7.89 17.14 15.54
N ASP A 460 -8.48 18.26 15.20
CA ASP A 460 -9.88 18.51 15.42
C ASP A 460 -10.78 17.79 14.37
N MET A 461 -12.10 17.81 14.61
CA MET A 461 -13.07 17.17 13.72
C MET A 461 -12.99 17.71 12.29
N LYS A 462 -12.80 19.03 12.12
CA LYS A 462 -12.72 19.69 10.81
C LYS A 462 -11.44 19.32 10.06
N GLY A 463 -10.31 19.31 10.74
CA GLY A 463 -9.01 18.94 10.16
C GLY A 463 -9.00 17.48 9.71
N VAL A 464 -9.50 16.57 10.56
CA VAL A 464 -9.53 15.13 10.23
C VAL A 464 -10.56 14.82 9.14
N ASP A 465 -11.73 15.46 9.16
CA ASP A 465 -12.75 15.29 8.10
C ASP A 465 -12.22 15.73 6.73
N ALA A 466 -11.45 16.82 6.69
CA ALA A 466 -10.85 17.32 5.46
C ALA A 466 -9.88 16.33 4.80
N LEU A 467 -9.26 15.42 5.56
CA LEU A 467 -8.41 14.37 5.02
C LEU A 467 -9.18 13.38 4.12
N SER A 468 -10.50 13.27 4.30
CA SER A 468 -11.34 12.42 3.44
C SER A 468 -11.28 12.82 1.96
N ARG A 469 -10.96 14.08 1.64
CA ARG A 469 -10.76 14.56 0.27
C ARG A 469 -9.52 13.94 -0.41
N LEU A 470 -8.59 13.42 0.37
CA LEU A 470 -7.44 12.69 -0.16
C LEU A 470 -7.81 11.28 -0.67
N GLU A 471 -8.99 10.74 -0.30
CA GLU A 471 -9.47 9.45 -0.85
C GLU A 471 -9.68 9.51 -2.37
N PRO A 472 -9.52 8.37 -3.09
CA PRO A 472 -9.23 7.01 -2.62
C PRO A 472 -7.77 6.79 -2.23
N TYR A 473 -7.55 6.08 -1.12
CA TYR A 473 -6.23 5.68 -0.68
C TYR A 473 -5.82 4.34 -1.30
N GLY A 474 -4.54 4.19 -1.60
CA GLY A 474 -3.96 2.97 -2.17
C GLY A 474 -2.50 3.19 -2.55
N SER A 475 -2.00 2.39 -3.50
CA SER A 475 -0.68 2.60 -4.09
C SER A 475 -0.57 4.01 -4.69
N GLY A 476 0.57 4.66 -4.59
CA GLY A 476 0.78 6.04 -5.05
C GLY A 476 0.04 7.13 -4.25
N ASN A 477 -0.93 6.76 -3.42
CA ASN A 477 -1.68 7.66 -2.54
C ASN A 477 -2.01 6.98 -1.20
N PRO A 478 -1.01 6.71 -0.34
CA PRO A 478 -1.22 6.01 0.92
C PRO A 478 -2.08 6.80 1.91
N LYS A 479 -2.68 6.09 2.89
CA LYS A 479 -3.35 6.75 4.01
C LYS A 479 -2.36 7.62 4.77
N PRO A 480 -2.77 8.84 5.22
CA PRO A 480 -1.92 9.68 6.04
C PRO A 480 -1.40 8.95 7.28
N THR A 481 -0.09 8.91 7.43
CA THR A 481 0.57 8.40 8.63
C THR A 481 1.26 9.54 9.33
N MET A 482 0.80 9.87 10.53
CA MET A 482 1.32 10.96 11.34
C MET A 482 2.03 10.41 12.55
N CYS A 483 2.88 11.20 13.17
CA CYS A 483 3.48 10.83 14.45
C CYS A 483 3.36 11.91 15.51
N ILE A 484 3.42 11.48 16.76
CA ILE A 484 3.57 12.30 17.95
C ILE A 484 4.76 11.71 18.73
N LEU A 485 5.66 12.57 19.19
CA LEU A 485 6.84 12.18 19.94
C LEU A 485 6.70 12.58 21.41
N GLY A 486 7.03 11.66 22.33
CA GLY A 486 7.11 11.92 23.76
C GLY A 486 5.75 12.14 24.44
N ALA A 487 4.67 11.57 23.94
CA ALA A 487 3.36 11.57 24.59
C ALA A 487 3.36 10.67 25.83
N ARG A 488 2.52 10.94 26.83
CA ARG A 488 2.36 10.08 28.00
C ARG A 488 1.23 9.10 27.80
N LEU A 489 1.49 7.80 27.97
CA LEU A 489 0.48 6.76 27.98
C LEU A 489 -0.25 6.77 29.31
N ASP A 490 -1.53 7.15 29.34
CA ASP A 490 -2.30 7.28 30.58
C ASP A 490 -3.06 5.98 30.91
N LYS A 491 -3.60 5.31 29.88
CA LYS A 491 -4.42 4.11 30.09
C LYS A 491 -4.29 3.12 28.94
N VAL A 492 -4.26 1.82 29.28
CA VAL A 492 -4.36 0.70 28.36
C VAL A 492 -5.61 -0.10 28.72
N THR A 493 -6.44 -0.42 27.73
CA THR A 493 -7.70 -1.17 27.93
C THR A 493 -7.84 -2.21 26.83
N PRO A 494 -7.78 -3.50 27.13
CA PRO A 494 -8.05 -4.57 26.18
C PRO A 494 -9.50 -4.51 25.68
N ILE A 495 -9.70 -4.71 24.38
CA ILE A 495 -11.01 -4.78 23.71
C ILE A 495 -11.05 -5.96 22.74
N GLY A 496 -12.24 -6.34 22.27
CA GLY A 496 -12.40 -7.45 21.34
C GLY A 496 -11.87 -8.79 21.86
N GLY A 497 -12.11 -9.10 23.13
CA GLY A 497 -11.61 -10.34 23.76
C GLY A 497 -10.08 -10.35 23.95
N GLY A 498 -9.45 -9.18 24.10
CA GLY A 498 -8.01 -9.04 24.28
C GLY A 498 -7.19 -9.00 22.98
N LYS A 499 -7.86 -9.07 21.83
CA LYS A 499 -7.18 -9.05 20.51
C LYS A 499 -6.79 -7.64 20.04
N HIS A 500 -7.28 -6.61 20.70
CA HIS A 500 -7.04 -5.20 20.35
C HIS A 500 -6.92 -4.37 21.61
N LEU A 501 -6.34 -3.18 21.51
CA LEU A 501 -6.18 -2.25 22.62
C LEU A 501 -6.87 -0.91 22.33
N ARG A 502 -7.54 -0.37 23.34
CA ARG A 502 -7.91 1.04 23.42
C ARG A 502 -6.94 1.73 24.36
N LEU A 503 -6.37 2.84 23.93
CA LEU A 503 -5.36 3.59 24.67
C LEU A 503 -5.85 5.02 24.89
N SER A 504 -5.57 5.60 26.05
CA SER A 504 -5.66 7.04 26.29
C SER A 504 -4.25 7.59 26.44
N VAL A 505 -3.96 8.65 25.72
CA VAL A 505 -2.63 9.27 25.65
C VAL A 505 -2.76 10.76 25.89
N CYS A 506 -1.92 11.32 26.77
CA CYS A 506 -1.86 12.77 27.02
C CYS A 506 -0.68 13.38 26.27
N TYR A 507 -0.95 14.35 25.42
CA TYR A 507 0.08 15.10 24.71
C TYR A 507 -0.18 16.61 24.81
N LYS A 508 0.75 17.34 25.42
CA LYS A 508 0.66 18.80 25.65
C LYS A 508 -0.66 19.26 26.28
N GLY A 509 -1.19 18.44 27.22
CA GLY A 509 -2.44 18.72 27.93
C GLY A 509 -3.71 18.30 27.20
N ALA A 510 -3.64 17.83 25.96
CA ALA A 510 -4.74 17.24 25.24
C ALA A 510 -4.81 15.74 25.50
N GLU A 511 -5.99 15.22 25.80
CA GLU A 511 -6.28 13.79 25.88
C GLU A 511 -6.65 13.25 24.49
N LEU A 512 -5.96 12.24 24.01
CA LEU A 512 -6.14 11.63 22.70
C LEU A 512 -6.60 10.18 22.86
N GLU A 513 -7.73 9.85 22.25
CA GLU A 513 -8.21 8.46 22.18
C GLU A 513 -7.55 7.73 21.02
N CYS A 514 -6.94 6.57 21.34
CA CYS A 514 -6.25 5.73 20.37
C CYS A 514 -6.81 4.32 20.36
N VAL A 515 -6.70 3.64 19.21
CA VAL A 515 -6.98 2.22 19.06
C VAL A 515 -5.81 1.53 18.38
N PHE A 516 -5.39 0.39 18.91
CA PHE A 516 -4.32 -0.43 18.35
C PHE A 516 -4.88 -1.81 18.04
N PHE A 517 -5.17 -2.02 16.75
CA PHE A 517 -5.74 -3.28 16.29
C PHE A 517 -4.68 -4.38 16.22
N SER A 518 -5.11 -5.63 16.43
CA SER A 518 -4.28 -6.85 16.35
C SER A 518 -3.05 -6.85 17.25
N HIS A 519 -3.18 -6.19 18.41
CA HIS A 519 -2.16 -6.20 19.46
C HIS A 519 -2.82 -6.49 20.81
N SER A 520 -2.22 -7.38 21.58
CA SER A 520 -2.58 -7.64 22.96
C SER A 520 -1.75 -6.79 23.93
N GLU A 521 -2.15 -6.74 25.20
CA GLU A 521 -1.39 -6.04 26.24
C GLU A 521 0.00 -6.66 26.45
N ALA A 522 0.12 -7.99 26.28
CA ALA A 522 1.38 -8.70 26.36
C ALA A 522 2.35 -8.30 25.21
N ASP A 523 1.81 -8.04 24.01
CA ASP A 523 2.63 -7.63 22.83
C ASP A 523 3.10 -6.17 22.95
N LEU A 524 2.37 -5.33 23.69
CA LEU A 524 2.64 -3.92 23.80
C LEU A 524 3.97 -3.63 24.51
N GLY A 525 4.25 -4.34 25.61
CA GLY A 525 5.47 -4.15 26.40
C GLY A 525 5.60 -2.78 27.09
N LEU A 526 4.55 -1.94 27.07
CA LEU A 526 4.48 -0.59 27.61
C LEU A 526 3.40 -0.51 28.69
N LYS A 527 3.55 0.40 29.65
CA LYS A 527 2.62 0.56 30.76
C LYS A 527 2.18 2.02 30.92
N ALA A 528 1.08 2.21 31.63
CA ALA A 528 0.61 3.54 32.00
C ALA A 528 1.72 4.31 32.77
N GLY A 529 1.92 5.56 32.40
CA GLY A 529 2.98 6.45 32.87
C GLY A 529 4.19 6.54 31.93
N ASP A 530 4.39 5.60 31.01
CA ASP A 530 5.50 5.62 30.05
C ASP A 530 5.36 6.81 29.09
N LYS A 531 6.48 7.42 28.72
CA LYS A 531 6.58 8.31 27.57
C LYS A 531 6.75 7.47 26.29
N VAL A 532 5.95 7.77 25.30
CA VAL A 532 5.87 6.98 24.07
C VAL A 532 5.88 7.85 22.83
N ASP A 533 6.43 7.31 21.74
CA ASP A 533 6.24 7.81 20.39
C ASP A 533 5.12 7.01 19.72
N LEU A 534 4.22 7.69 19.04
CA LEU A 534 3.07 7.12 18.35
C LEU A 534 3.15 7.44 16.87
N ALA A 535 2.96 6.43 16.02
CA ALA A 535 2.64 6.62 14.61
C ALA A 535 1.20 6.15 14.39
N PHE A 536 0.40 6.96 13.72
CA PHE A 536 -1.04 6.75 13.62
C PHE A 536 -1.66 7.37 12.37
N THR A 537 -2.83 6.88 12.01
CA THR A 537 -3.74 7.52 11.06
C THR A 537 -4.93 8.09 11.84
N PRO A 538 -5.21 9.40 11.78
CA PRO A 538 -6.39 9.95 12.42
C PRO A 538 -7.65 9.59 11.62
N GLN A 539 -8.72 9.28 12.32
CA GLN A 539 -10.02 8.95 11.72
C GLN A 539 -11.17 9.47 12.58
N ILE A 540 -12.31 9.66 11.93
CA ILE A 540 -13.55 9.99 12.64
C ILE A 540 -14.23 8.67 13.01
N ASN A 541 -14.39 8.45 14.32
CA ASN A 541 -15.16 7.34 14.86
C ASN A 541 -16.60 7.77 15.09
N GLU A 542 -17.54 7.03 14.50
CA GLU A 542 -18.99 7.22 14.71
C GLU A 542 -19.54 6.05 15.53
N PHE A 543 -19.86 6.33 16.78
CA PHE A 543 -20.45 5.34 17.67
C PHE A 543 -21.66 5.91 18.41
N ARG A 544 -22.81 5.23 18.32
CA ARG A 544 -24.07 5.64 18.96
C ARG A 544 -24.40 7.13 18.71
N LEU A 545 -24.34 7.57 17.46
CA LEU A 545 -24.61 8.95 17.01
C LEU A 545 -23.64 10.01 17.58
N ARG A 546 -22.53 9.60 18.18
CA ARG A 546 -21.45 10.50 18.58
C ARG A 546 -20.29 10.36 17.63
N ARG A 547 -19.79 11.49 17.15
CA ARG A 547 -18.58 11.58 16.33
C ARG A 547 -17.42 12.06 17.19
N SER A 548 -16.29 11.39 17.11
CA SER A 548 -15.05 11.79 17.79
C SER A 548 -13.84 11.47 16.92
N VAL A 549 -12.77 12.23 17.10
CA VAL A 549 -11.48 11.89 16.50
C VAL A 549 -10.87 10.73 17.28
N GLN A 550 -10.43 9.71 16.57
CA GLN A 550 -9.73 8.56 17.11
C GLN A 550 -8.46 8.32 16.31
N LEU A 551 -7.37 8.05 16.99
CA LEU A 551 -6.08 7.76 16.38
C LEU A 551 -5.92 6.24 16.22
N GLN A 552 -5.90 5.75 14.98
CA GLN A 552 -5.59 4.36 14.72
C GLN A 552 -4.08 4.18 14.69
N ILE A 553 -3.54 3.53 15.72
CA ILE A 553 -2.10 3.32 15.87
C ILE A 553 -1.58 2.33 14.82
N THR A 554 -0.51 2.72 14.14
CA THR A 554 0.26 1.88 13.21
C THR A 554 1.49 1.29 13.90
N ALA A 555 2.17 2.10 14.71
CA ALA A 555 3.31 1.68 15.50
C ALA A 555 3.42 2.52 16.78
N MET A 556 3.98 1.93 17.82
CA MET A 556 4.26 2.59 19.10
C MET A 556 5.58 2.10 19.66
N ARG A 557 6.35 2.99 20.27
CA ARG A 557 7.61 2.65 20.94
C ARG A 557 7.81 3.50 22.19
N LEU A 558 8.66 3.01 23.09
CA LEU A 558 9.14 3.85 24.20
C LEU A 558 9.91 5.06 23.63
N HIS A 559 9.62 6.23 24.16
CA HIS A 559 10.31 7.44 23.74
C HIS A 559 11.78 7.41 24.19
N ASP A 560 12.70 7.51 23.23
CA ASP A 560 14.13 7.66 23.49
C ASP A 560 14.58 9.08 23.08
N PRO A 561 14.97 9.94 24.02
CA PRO A 561 15.42 11.28 23.69
C PRO A 561 16.83 11.32 23.06
N LYS A 562 17.63 10.26 23.16
CA LYS A 562 19.05 10.29 22.76
C LYS A 562 19.27 10.62 21.29
N PRO A 563 18.57 10.01 20.32
CA PRO A 563 18.81 10.33 18.92
C PRO A 563 18.60 11.81 18.61
N LEU A 564 17.48 12.38 19.06
CA LEU A 564 17.17 13.79 18.82
C LEU A 564 18.10 14.73 19.57
N CYS A 565 18.43 14.43 20.82
CA CYS A 565 19.42 15.20 21.58
C CYS A 565 20.79 15.20 20.91
N GLY A 566 21.23 14.05 20.37
CA GLY A 566 22.50 13.94 19.64
C GLY A 566 22.52 14.86 18.42
N MET A 567 21.52 14.77 17.56
CA MET A 567 21.39 15.60 16.34
C MET A 567 21.33 17.10 16.69
N ILE A 568 20.59 17.49 17.74
CA ILE A 568 20.53 18.88 18.20
C ILE A 568 21.90 19.39 18.59
N LEU A 569 22.67 18.58 19.34
CA LEU A 569 23.98 19.00 19.87
C LEU A 569 25.09 18.97 18.80
N GLU A 570 24.90 18.22 17.72
CA GLU A 570 25.80 18.15 16.55
C GLU A 570 25.53 19.24 15.51
N ASP A 571 24.50 20.07 15.73
CA ASP A 571 23.99 21.11 14.81
C ASP A 571 23.36 20.54 13.53
N GLU A 572 22.96 19.26 13.58
CA GLU A 572 22.19 18.56 12.54
C GLU A 572 20.68 18.64 12.83
N LEU A 573 20.19 19.81 13.20
CA LEU A 573 18.86 20.00 13.77
C LEU A 573 17.73 19.57 12.82
N PRO A 574 17.01 18.48 13.10
CA PRO A 574 15.77 18.14 12.40
C PRO A 574 14.67 19.07 12.90
N VAL A 575 14.45 20.18 12.19
CA VAL A 575 13.56 21.28 12.63
C VAL A 575 12.15 20.81 12.93
N THR A 576 11.63 19.88 12.16
CA THR A 576 10.27 19.33 12.33
C THR A 576 10.12 18.63 13.67
N GLU A 577 11.02 17.72 14.01
CA GLU A 577 10.98 16.96 15.26
C GLU A 577 11.30 17.86 16.46
N ALA A 578 12.33 18.69 16.32
CA ALA A 578 12.78 19.59 17.37
C ALA A 578 11.78 20.72 17.68
N SER A 579 10.92 21.12 16.74
CA SER A 579 9.92 22.17 16.97
C SER A 579 8.94 21.83 18.09
N SER A 580 8.68 20.54 18.34
CA SER A 580 7.89 20.06 19.49
C SER A 580 8.48 20.47 20.83
N TYR A 581 9.78 20.60 20.89
CA TYR A 581 10.56 20.91 22.07
C TYR A 581 11.05 22.35 22.12
N CYS A 582 10.53 23.26 21.28
CA CYS A 582 10.88 24.67 21.29
C CYS A 582 10.72 25.26 22.70
N PRO A 583 11.79 25.76 23.34
CA PRO A 583 11.73 26.20 24.72
C PRO A 583 10.98 27.51 24.88
N ASP A 584 10.27 27.63 25.98
CA ASP A 584 9.72 28.88 26.47
C ASP A 584 10.74 29.57 27.44
N ARG A 585 10.37 30.76 27.88
CA ARG A 585 11.21 31.51 28.84
C ARG A 585 11.46 30.75 30.15
N SER A 586 10.46 29.96 30.60
CA SER A 586 10.59 29.17 31.84
C SER A 586 11.65 28.08 31.68
N ALA A 587 11.69 27.41 30.53
CA ALA A 587 12.70 26.41 30.22
C ALA A 587 14.10 26.98 30.24
N PHE A 588 14.32 28.15 29.64
CA PHE A 588 15.62 28.84 29.69
C PHE A 588 16.04 29.21 31.13
N VAL A 589 15.13 29.69 31.97
CA VAL A 589 15.41 30.00 33.39
C VAL A 589 15.82 28.74 34.14
N LYS A 590 15.13 27.62 33.93
CA LYS A 590 15.47 26.34 34.58
C LYS A 590 16.83 25.82 34.09
N ALA A 591 17.07 25.86 32.77
CA ALA A 591 18.33 25.46 32.16
C ALA A 591 19.50 26.30 32.72
N TRP A 592 19.34 27.63 32.78
CA TRP A 592 20.36 28.55 33.34
C TRP A 592 20.67 28.27 34.80
N ARG A 593 19.65 28.13 35.66
CA ARG A 593 19.82 27.76 37.08
C ARG A 593 20.54 26.43 37.26
N ARG A 594 20.24 25.46 36.41
CA ARG A 594 20.89 24.16 36.43
C ARG A 594 22.38 24.29 36.08
N LEU A 595 22.71 25.05 35.04
CA LEU A 595 24.09 25.34 34.67
C LEU A 595 24.85 25.96 35.81
N GLN A 596 24.28 26.95 36.51
CA GLN A 596 24.90 27.58 37.71
C GLN A 596 25.13 26.54 38.80
N ALA A 597 24.17 25.67 39.09
CA ALA A 597 24.30 24.60 40.09
C ALA A 597 25.36 23.55 39.74
N LEU A 598 25.67 23.39 38.45
CA LEU A 598 26.72 22.50 37.93
C LEU A 598 28.10 23.18 37.85
N GLY A 599 28.28 24.37 38.51
CA GLY A 599 29.54 25.10 38.45
C GLY A 599 29.82 25.74 37.09
N GLY A 600 28.79 25.99 36.29
CA GLY A 600 28.89 26.66 35.00
C GLY A 600 29.33 25.77 33.84
N SER A 601 29.37 24.47 34.00
CA SER A 601 29.77 23.53 32.95
C SER A 601 28.78 22.41 32.79
N VAL A 602 28.61 21.92 31.56
CA VAL A 602 27.80 20.76 31.20
C VAL A 602 28.71 19.61 30.76
N ALA A 603 28.30 18.38 31.03
CA ALA A 603 29.02 17.17 30.66
C ALA A 603 29.37 17.12 29.17
N ALA A 604 30.43 16.40 28.86
CA ALA A 604 31.01 16.33 27.54
C ALA A 604 30.48 15.10 26.72
N ASP A 605 29.57 14.32 27.27
CA ASP A 605 28.95 13.20 26.58
C ASP A 605 27.40 13.30 26.61
N LEU A 606 26.74 12.70 25.63
CA LEU A 606 25.30 12.77 25.46
C LEU A 606 24.52 12.27 26.68
N ASP A 607 24.93 11.13 27.24
CA ASP A 607 24.32 10.55 28.44
C ASP A 607 24.48 11.47 29.65
N GLY A 608 25.64 12.13 29.78
CA GLY A 608 25.90 13.11 30.79
C GLY A 608 25.04 14.36 30.66
N VAL A 609 24.86 14.89 29.45
CA VAL A 609 23.97 16.03 29.19
C VAL A 609 22.53 15.66 29.56
N ILE A 610 22.06 14.50 29.16
CA ILE A 610 20.70 14.02 29.47
C ILE A 610 20.50 13.83 30.98
N ARG A 611 21.46 13.23 31.68
CA ARG A 611 21.40 13.07 33.14
C ARG A 611 21.46 14.42 33.90
N GLN A 612 22.07 15.43 33.32
CA GLN A 612 22.15 16.78 33.87
C GLN A 612 20.93 17.65 33.58
N CYS A 613 19.97 17.15 32.78
CA CYS A 613 18.74 17.87 32.50
C CYS A 613 17.99 18.24 33.80
N PRO A 614 17.51 19.50 33.94
CA PRO A 614 16.77 19.92 35.13
C PRO A 614 15.41 19.26 35.22
N HIS A 615 14.94 18.99 36.44
CA HIS A 615 13.58 18.45 36.64
C HIS A 615 12.52 19.35 36.00
N GLY A 616 11.55 18.72 35.29
CA GLY A 616 10.45 19.42 34.67
C GLY A 616 10.80 20.14 33.35
N ILE A 617 11.85 19.69 32.69
CA ILE A 617 12.17 19.99 31.29
C ILE A 617 12.49 18.66 30.61
N GLU A 618 12.07 18.48 29.33
CA GLU A 618 12.50 17.37 28.53
C GLU A 618 13.96 17.49 28.11
N PRO A 619 14.72 16.38 28.01
CA PRO A 619 16.12 16.40 27.60
C PRO A 619 16.36 17.15 26.28
N GLU A 620 15.50 16.95 25.30
CA GLU A 620 15.56 17.59 23.98
C GLU A 620 15.41 19.11 24.10
N ARG A 621 14.45 19.57 24.90
CA ARG A 621 14.24 20.99 25.17
C ARG A 621 15.45 21.61 25.90
N PHE A 622 16.06 20.83 26.80
CA PHE A 622 17.29 21.26 27.47
C PHE A 622 18.45 21.39 26.47
N CYS A 623 18.63 20.42 25.57
CA CYS A 623 19.62 20.50 24.50
C CYS A 623 19.42 21.73 23.60
N ILE A 624 18.18 22.04 23.21
CA ILE A 624 17.87 23.26 22.45
C ILE A 624 18.23 24.50 23.24
N CYS A 625 17.92 24.56 24.56
CA CYS A 625 18.34 25.67 25.39
C CYS A 625 19.85 25.85 25.37
N LEU A 626 20.63 24.78 25.48
CA LEU A 626 22.10 24.85 25.45
C LEU A 626 22.60 25.40 24.11
N MET A 627 22.07 24.94 22.99
CA MET A 627 22.46 25.41 21.64
C MET A 627 22.13 26.90 21.45
N VAL A 628 20.93 27.33 21.85
CA VAL A 628 20.53 28.76 21.80
C VAL A 628 21.45 29.64 22.68
N LEU A 629 21.78 29.16 23.87
CA LEU A 629 22.70 29.88 24.74
C LEU A 629 24.14 29.93 24.17
N CYS A 630 24.56 28.91 23.42
CA CYS A 630 25.80 28.92 22.66
C CYS A 630 25.75 29.92 21.50
N GLU A 631 24.69 29.90 20.71
CA GLU A 631 24.49 30.84 19.59
C GLU A 631 24.53 32.30 20.05
N LEU A 632 23.92 32.60 21.20
CA LEU A 632 23.88 33.94 21.79
C LEU A 632 25.11 34.30 22.58
N GLY A 633 26.16 33.48 22.58
CA GLY A 633 27.44 33.76 23.25
C GLY A 633 27.43 33.66 24.77
N LEU A 634 26.36 33.13 25.38
CA LEU A 634 26.25 32.92 26.83
C LEU A 634 26.95 31.65 27.31
N LEU A 635 27.10 30.69 26.43
CA LEU A 635 27.91 29.49 26.62
C LEU A 635 28.98 29.42 25.53
N LYS A 636 30.14 28.84 25.90
CA LYS A 636 31.20 28.51 24.95
C LYS A 636 31.28 26.98 24.83
N THR A 637 31.18 26.47 23.62
CA THR A 637 31.37 25.04 23.36
C THR A 637 32.82 24.65 23.58
N VAL A 638 33.02 23.53 24.26
CA VAL A 638 34.31 22.87 24.41
C VAL A 638 34.23 21.58 23.63
N LYS A 639 34.73 21.58 22.39
CA LYS A 639 34.80 20.37 21.56
C LYS A 639 36.21 19.81 21.55
N PRO A 640 36.49 18.67 22.17
CA PRO A 640 37.50 17.76 21.69
C PRO A 640 36.81 16.53 21.09
N GLY A 641 36.83 16.38 19.77
CA GLY A 641 36.24 15.24 19.09
C GLY A 641 34.71 15.31 18.97
N SER A 642 34.04 14.16 18.89
CA SER A 642 32.59 13.97 18.71
C SER A 642 31.74 14.21 19.97
N VAL A 643 32.17 15.05 20.92
CA VAL A 643 31.55 15.19 22.23
C VAL A 643 31.20 16.65 22.53
N PHE A 644 29.92 16.92 22.83
CA PHE A 644 29.43 18.23 23.18
C PHE A 644 29.78 18.56 24.65
N GLY A 645 30.51 19.63 24.87
CA GLY A 645 30.67 20.24 26.20
C GLY A 645 30.43 21.75 26.13
N ALA A 646 29.83 22.34 27.14
CA ALA A 646 29.58 23.76 27.19
C ALA A 646 29.98 24.36 28.54
N LYS A 647 30.51 25.60 28.52
CA LYS A 647 30.91 26.36 29.71
C LYS A 647 30.35 27.78 29.67
N MET A 648 29.86 28.26 30.81
CA MET A 648 29.35 29.63 30.94
C MET A 648 30.44 30.66 30.69
N VAL A 649 30.09 31.75 29.99
CA VAL A 649 30.98 32.90 29.77
C VAL A 649 30.78 33.88 30.90
N SER A 650 31.86 34.22 31.58
CA SER A 650 31.87 35.21 32.69
C SER A 650 31.66 36.63 32.13
N GLY A 651 30.77 37.41 32.77
CA GLY A 651 30.53 38.81 32.40
C GLY A 651 29.58 39.02 31.20
N SER A 652 28.80 38.03 30.83
CA SER A 652 27.83 38.14 29.73
C SER A 652 26.70 39.11 30.03
N ALA A 653 26.36 39.98 29.06
CA ALA A 653 25.24 40.92 29.13
C ALA A 653 23.89 40.20 29.01
N LYS A 654 22.79 40.88 29.38
CA LYS A 654 21.44 40.39 29.09
C LYS A 654 21.23 40.31 27.57
N VAL A 655 20.77 39.14 27.09
CA VAL A 655 20.49 38.90 25.66
C VAL A 655 19.00 38.72 25.45
N ASN A 656 18.53 39.03 24.23
CA ASN A 656 17.18 38.74 23.82
C ASN A 656 17.16 37.31 23.21
N LEU A 657 16.48 36.39 23.86
CA LEU A 657 16.36 35.00 23.40
C LEU A 657 15.65 34.87 22.02
N GLU A 658 14.76 35.81 21.69
CA GLU A 658 14.04 35.85 20.43
C GLU A 658 14.92 36.24 19.21
N SER A 659 16.14 36.75 19.49
CA SER A 659 17.11 37.06 18.42
C SER A 659 17.78 35.81 17.83
N SER A 660 17.70 34.66 18.54
CA SER A 660 18.26 33.38 18.06
C SER A 660 17.63 32.94 16.76
N GLU A 661 18.44 32.61 15.76
CA GLU A 661 17.99 32.03 14.49
C GLU A 661 17.41 30.64 14.69
N LEU A 662 17.97 29.87 15.62
CA LEU A 662 17.44 28.56 16.01
C LEU A 662 16.02 28.68 16.54
N ILE A 663 15.74 29.62 17.45
CA ILE A 663 14.37 29.86 17.95
C ILE A 663 13.42 30.31 16.84
N LYS A 664 13.86 31.18 15.94
CA LYS A 664 13.05 31.64 14.82
C LYS A 664 12.67 30.45 13.88
N ARG A 665 13.65 29.61 13.56
CA ARG A 665 13.42 28.39 12.74
C ARG A 665 12.41 27.45 13.41
N LEU A 666 12.54 27.19 14.70
CA LEU A 666 11.62 26.31 15.45
C LEU A 666 10.21 26.89 15.57
N LYS A 667 10.08 28.24 15.77
CA LYS A 667 8.78 28.91 15.86
C LYS A 667 8.07 29.01 14.51
N ALA A 668 8.80 29.22 13.42
CA ALA A 668 8.23 29.28 12.07
C ALA A 668 7.50 27.99 11.67
N ARG A 669 7.79 26.88 12.32
CA ARG A 669 7.13 25.58 12.13
C ARG A 669 5.98 25.31 13.11
N ARG A 670 5.83 26.11 14.15
CA ARG A 670 4.73 26.01 15.13
C ARG A 670 3.45 26.76 14.68
N SER A 671 3.61 27.75 13.85
CA SER A 671 2.54 28.55 13.24
C SER A 671 2.10 27.98 11.89
#